data_832892dbd71fe963a0ebcdc3506bc806
#
_entry.id   832892dbd71fe963a0ebcdc3506bc806
#
_cell.length_a   1.000
_cell.length_b   1.000
_cell.length_c   1.000
_cell.angle_alpha   90.00
_cell.angle_beta   90.00
_cell.angle_gamma   90.00
#
_symmetry.space_group_name_H-M   'P 1'
#
loop_
_entity.id
_entity.type
_entity.pdbx_description
1 polymer ?
#
loop_
_entity_poly.entity_id
_entity_poly.type
_entity_poly.pdbx_seq_one_letter_code
_entity_poly.pdbx_strand_id
1 'polypeptide(L)'
;MKLSHLYINLKYFTQFLLFYARSDLRHIEKADVPHVVPENFIGVNIASNKNEDTDEYILDKIQDLGLKNLRIYFTYEDLNNHKARLLKKLKHFNGSIIVNLSPPPKDAGDISSEHGMMAWKNFINKFFNDFKEISFAIEIGSTINRPSWTKLSFKSFFMIWASTYSMCRIHKRSIIGPNVTDFEPFINFGIYRYLQSKHQLPDEISNNLFMERTIQPEPYDHRIFLRKYPMLFKFDIYKKSALYKLIANHFNIKSLISPCAFWSKKRVHRLIEQPNLQRSKYVTRYFALLAAKGDFAKVFWGPLICGREGLISNSIKEPNYPNLEQVTYYKEARGKIADFNIKKMYYALRFFNATIPGAKFIKDYSHDTNIHILEFEKSNQIIHILWTQNNLIQDIQLHYHLNDLGNGQYKDHLGNEIEIPNAITENPIFIYWNKSHQPNLIQAPKISNNYFINHDPQYYFFLHDAEWEGLIKAKNENALHSFLKACHPSKLSSPDKKDSLRLSRNAVWSLDIPNFGKVVIKKPAHIYPHKLYLDRHRPNKSIRAWNGANALLAKGINTASPIAVFSKKNDKTGLENYYICSYSNAYNFNDLALHFRSENTFKDLSKRHIFEHCAQFINDMHGRGLFFNDLSAGNIFIKINDNHFDFELIDTGRVKNYFSNLSFQSRKRQRMKDIVRLLNKFDWETRNIFLKYYFQLNNKSLSLLDKLSLINYDVFVEIKRFRKKIQKKLS
;
A
#
# COMPACT_ATOMS: atom_id res chain seq x y z
N MET A 1 29.62 5.82 -8.00
CA MET A 1 28.84 6.39 -9.12
C MET A 1 29.84 6.81 -10.19
N LYS A 2 29.80 6.22 -11.42
CA LYS A 2 30.79 6.52 -12.46
C LYS A 2 30.60 7.96 -12.96
N LEU A 3 31.67 8.65 -13.31
CA LEU A 3 31.72 10.07 -13.74
C LEU A 3 30.70 10.43 -14.84
N SER A 4 30.38 9.47 -15.75
CA SER A 4 29.37 9.64 -16.80
C SER A 4 27.92 9.82 -16.29
N HIS A 5 27.56 9.18 -15.17
CA HIS A 5 26.29 9.39 -14.52
C HIS A 5 26.20 10.76 -13.84
N LEU A 6 27.33 11.22 -13.29
CA LEU A 6 27.45 12.53 -12.66
C LEU A 6 27.29 13.66 -13.70
N TYR A 7 27.83 13.49 -14.89
CA TYR A 7 27.80 14.49 -15.96
C TYR A 7 26.38 14.74 -16.49
N ILE A 8 25.60 13.68 -16.80
CA ILE A 8 24.22 13.82 -17.23
C ILE A 8 23.37 14.41 -16.10
N ASN A 9 23.60 13.96 -14.87
CA ASN A 9 22.87 14.45 -13.70
C ASN A 9 23.13 15.93 -13.42
N LEU A 10 24.37 16.42 -13.57
CA LEU A 10 24.72 17.81 -13.29
C LEU A 10 24.37 18.74 -14.46
N LYS A 11 24.70 18.34 -15.70
CA LYS A 11 24.46 19.18 -16.89
C LYS A 11 23.00 19.51 -17.12
N TYR A 12 22.10 18.54 -16.91
CA TYR A 12 20.67 18.73 -17.16
C TYR A 12 19.84 18.99 -15.91
N PHE A 13 20.43 18.85 -14.72
CA PHE A 13 19.72 19.05 -13.46
C PHE A 13 19.23 20.48 -13.29
N THR A 14 20.07 21.46 -13.56
CA THR A 14 19.66 22.89 -13.52
C THR A 14 18.54 23.19 -14.51
N GLN A 15 18.62 22.65 -15.72
CA GLN A 15 17.56 22.81 -16.72
C GLN A 15 16.27 22.17 -16.29
N PHE A 16 16.32 20.99 -15.67
CA PHE A 16 15.15 20.36 -15.09
C PHE A 16 14.55 21.16 -13.94
N LEU A 17 15.38 21.75 -13.07
CA LEU A 17 14.89 22.60 -11.98
C LEU A 17 14.16 23.84 -12.50
N LEU A 18 14.70 24.49 -13.54
CA LEU A 18 14.04 25.63 -14.18
C LEU A 18 12.74 25.22 -14.85
N PHE A 19 12.71 24.08 -15.54
CA PHE A 19 11.48 23.51 -16.11
C PHE A 19 10.45 23.21 -15.01
N TYR A 20 10.87 22.55 -13.94
CA TYR A 20 10.00 22.20 -12.81
C TYR A 20 9.47 23.42 -12.08
N ALA A 21 10.30 24.45 -11.86
CA ALA A 21 9.88 25.69 -11.20
C ALA A 21 8.81 26.47 -12.00
N ARG A 22 8.81 26.32 -13.33
CA ARG A 22 7.79 26.90 -14.22
C ARG A 22 6.53 26.03 -14.34
N SER A 23 6.57 24.79 -13.83
CA SER A 23 5.47 23.85 -13.93
C SER A 23 4.51 24.07 -12.77
N ASP A 24 3.24 24.33 -13.06
CA ASP A 24 2.21 24.48 -12.01
C ASP A 24 1.67 23.11 -11.58
N LEU A 25 2.44 22.43 -10.72
CA LEU A 25 2.06 21.15 -10.15
C LEU A 25 1.43 21.25 -8.75
N ARG A 26 1.37 22.48 -8.20
CA ARG A 26 0.96 22.69 -6.80
C ARG A 26 -0.51 22.37 -6.56
N HIS A 27 -1.34 22.63 -7.56
CA HIS A 27 -2.80 22.51 -7.49
C HIS A 27 -3.35 21.20 -8.08
N ILE A 28 -2.50 20.28 -8.53
CA ILE A 28 -2.96 19.00 -9.08
C ILE A 28 -3.26 18.04 -7.93
N GLU A 29 -4.48 18.06 -7.45
CA GLU A 29 -4.96 17.18 -6.38
C GLU A 29 -6.01 16.17 -6.88
N LYS A 30 -6.62 16.45 -8.03
CA LYS A 30 -7.70 15.65 -8.63
C LYS A 30 -7.49 15.45 -10.13
N ALA A 31 -8.22 14.51 -10.70
CA ALA A 31 -8.44 14.42 -12.12
C ALA A 31 -9.59 15.40 -12.47
N ASP A 32 -9.34 16.34 -13.36
CA ASP A 32 -10.23 17.50 -13.61
C ASP A 32 -10.67 17.64 -15.08
N VAL A 33 -10.08 16.88 -15.99
CA VAL A 33 -10.35 16.99 -17.42
C VAL A 33 -11.09 15.75 -17.93
N PRO A 34 -12.34 15.89 -18.41
CA PRO A 34 -13.07 14.80 -19.05
C PRO A 34 -12.36 14.30 -20.32
N HIS A 35 -12.28 12.98 -20.46
CA HIS A 35 -11.65 12.32 -21.60
C HIS A 35 -12.16 10.87 -21.75
N VAL A 36 -11.94 10.28 -22.91
CA VAL A 36 -12.24 8.85 -23.13
C VAL A 36 -11.02 8.01 -22.75
N VAL A 37 -11.21 7.05 -21.85
CA VAL A 37 -10.17 6.08 -21.51
C VAL A 37 -9.91 5.19 -22.75
N PRO A 38 -8.67 5.05 -23.22
CA PRO A 38 -8.38 4.23 -24.39
C PRO A 38 -8.91 2.81 -24.24
N GLU A 39 -9.51 2.24 -25.28
CA GLU A 39 -9.97 0.85 -25.27
C GLU A 39 -8.84 -0.15 -24.98
N ASN A 40 -7.64 0.19 -25.41
CA ASN A 40 -6.42 -0.58 -25.17
C ASN A 40 -5.60 0.01 -24.00
N PHE A 41 -6.26 0.48 -22.94
CA PHE A 41 -5.59 1.11 -21.80
C PHE A 41 -4.74 0.11 -21.00
N ILE A 42 -5.22 -1.13 -20.82
CA ILE A 42 -4.59 -2.12 -19.95
C ILE A 42 -3.74 -3.11 -20.76
N GLY A 43 -2.56 -3.41 -20.23
CA GLY A 43 -1.67 -4.44 -20.74
C GLY A 43 -1.02 -5.29 -19.66
N VAL A 44 -0.36 -6.37 -20.06
CA VAL A 44 0.45 -7.23 -19.19
C VAL A 44 1.78 -7.59 -19.83
N ASN A 45 2.78 -7.90 -18.98
CA ASN A 45 4.04 -8.48 -19.42
C ASN A 45 3.88 -10.01 -19.50
N ILE A 46 4.29 -10.58 -20.62
CA ILE A 46 4.21 -12.02 -20.88
C ILE A 46 5.59 -12.61 -21.14
N ALA A 47 5.73 -13.89 -20.86
CA ALA A 47 6.85 -14.73 -21.27
C ALA A 47 6.38 -16.18 -21.32
N SER A 48 6.95 -16.96 -22.23
CA SER A 48 6.70 -18.38 -22.34
C SER A 48 7.72 -19.22 -21.56
N ASN A 49 7.67 -20.53 -21.71
CA ASN A 49 8.69 -21.49 -21.25
C ASN A 49 8.91 -22.59 -22.32
N LYS A 50 9.71 -23.60 -21.97
CA LYS A 50 10.05 -24.68 -22.90
C LYS A 50 8.83 -25.52 -23.33
N ASN A 51 7.80 -25.67 -22.46
CA ASN A 51 6.59 -26.39 -22.78
C ASN A 51 5.68 -25.54 -23.67
N GLU A 52 5.30 -26.05 -24.80
CA GLU A 52 4.46 -25.37 -25.80
C GLU A 52 3.03 -25.14 -25.31
N ASP A 53 2.48 -26.05 -24.50
CA ASP A 53 1.14 -25.89 -23.91
C ASP A 53 1.03 -24.62 -23.08
N THR A 54 2.17 -24.12 -22.54
CA THR A 54 2.19 -22.87 -21.79
C THR A 54 1.86 -21.67 -22.71
N ASP A 55 2.17 -21.73 -23.98
CA ASP A 55 1.80 -20.68 -24.92
C ASP A 55 0.28 -20.63 -25.07
N GLU A 56 -0.36 -21.79 -25.28
CA GLU A 56 -1.82 -21.89 -25.42
C GLU A 56 -2.51 -21.40 -24.12
N TYR A 57 -1.99 -21.82 -22.97
CA TYR A 57 -2.49 -21.32 -21.70
C TYR A 57 -2.37 -19.78 -21.57
N ILE A 58 -1.25 -19.21 -22.01
CA ILE A 58 -1.05 -17.75 -22.00
C ILE A 58 -2.05 -17.07 -22.93
N LEU A 59 -2.24 -17.59 -24.15
CA LEU A 59 -3.18 -17.04 -25.13
C LEU A 59 -4.61 -17.10 -24.61
N ASP A 60 -5.03 -18.23 -24.02
CA ASP A 60 -6.34 -18.36 -23.37
C ASP A 60 -6.53 -17.30 -22.27
N LYS A 61 -5.52 -17.08 -21.42
CA LYS A 61 -5.63 -16.10 -20.35
C LYS A 61 -5.61 -14.65 -20.85
N ILE A 62 -4.93 -14.36 -21.94
CA ILE A 62 -4.98 -13.05 -22.61
C ILE A 62 -6.40 -12.78 -23.13
N GLN A 63 -7.01 -13.79 -23.75
CA GLN A 63 -8.38 -13.70 -24.26
C GLN A 63 -9.41 -13.56 -23.13
N ASP A 64 -9.33 -14.37 -22.05
CA ASP A 64 -10.22 -14.28 -20.87
C ASP A 64 -10.10 -12.92 -20.18
N LEU A 65 -8.90 -12.34 -20.12
CA LEU A 65 -8.69 -10.99 -19.58
C LEU A 65 -9.16 -9.88 -20.54
N GLY A 66 -9.48 -10.18 -21.81
CA GLY A 66 -9.84 -9.21 -22.84
C GLY A 66 -8.72 -8.20 -23.14
N LEU A 67 -7.46 -8.62 -23.06
CA LEU A 67 -6.32 -7.72 -23.20
C LEU A 67 -6.06 -7.35 -24.66
N LYS A 68 -5.83 -6.06 -24.90
CA LYS A 68 -5.43 -5.51 -26.21
C LYS A 68 -3.97 -5.01 -26.24
N ASN A 69 -3.23 -5.14 -25.13
CA ASN A 69 -1.81 -4.75 -25.05
C ASN A 69 -0.97 -5.81 -24.37
N LEU A 70 0.11 -6.19 -25.02
CA LEU A 70 1.07 -7.16 -24.52
C LEU A 70 2.47 -6.57 -24.54
N ARG A 71 3.31 -6.94 -23.59
CA ARG A 71 4.73 -6.60 -23.60
C ARG A 71 5.56 -7.85 -23.37
N ILE A 72 6.57 -8.04 -24.21
CA ILE A 72 7.49 -9.17 -24.14
C ILE A 72 8.93 -8.66 -24.16
N TYR A 73 9.79 -9.31 -23.39
CA TYR A 73 11.19 -8.95 -23.26
C TYR A 73 12.09 -9.89 -24.05
N PHE A 74 13.00 -9.33 -24.87
CA PHE A 74 13.91 -10.09 -25.72
C PHE A 74 15.38 -9.71 -25.48
N THR A 75 16.23 -10.74 -25.46
CA THR A 75 17.69 -10.66 -25.48
C THR A 75 18.24 -11.49 -26.64
N TYR A 76 19.56 -11.57 -26.79
CA TYR A 76 20.22 -12.37 -27.81
C TYR A 76 19.80 -13.85 -27.81
N GLU A 77 19.58 -14.40 -26.60
CA GLU A 77 19.26 -15.81 -26.39
C GLU A 77 17.81 -16.16 -26.79
N ASP A 78 16.99 -15.14 -27.00
CA ASP A 78 15.54 -15.33 -27.19
C ASP A 78 15.13 -15.51 -28.66
N LEU A 79 16.02 -15.29 -29.61
CA LEU A 79 15.71 -15.37 -31.02
C LEU A 79 15.29 -16.77 -31.49
N ASN A 80 15.81 -17.82 -30.87
CA ASN A 80 15.58 -19.20 -31.23
C ASN A 80 14.95 -20.04 -30.12
N ASN A 81 14.32 -19.38 -29.11
CA ASN A 81 13.73 -20.08 -27.98
C ASN A 81 12.19 -19.93 -27.92
N HIS A 82 11.63 -20.34 -26.79
CA HIS A 82 10.19 -20.31 -26.53
C HIS A 82 9.56 -18.91 -26.63
N LYS A 83 10.30 -17.81 -26.39
CA LYS A 83 9.73 -16.46 -26.57
C LYS A 83 9.55 -16.10 -28.04
N ALA A 84 10.48 -16.52 -28.91
CA ALA A 84 10.32 -16.38 -30.34
C ALA A 84 9.10 -17.16 -30.83
N ARG A 85 8.90 -18.38 -30.32
CA ARG A 85 7.71 -19.20 -30.62
C ARG A 85 6.43 -18.49 -30.23
N LEU A 86 6.36 -17.98 -28.95
CA LEU A 86 5.20 -17.23 -28.48
C LEU A 86 4.94 -15.98 -29.32
N LEU A 87 5.98 -15.21 -29.68
CA LEU A 87 5.83 -14.00 -30.49
C LEU A 87 5.28 -14.34 -31.89
N LYS A 88 5.70 -15.47 -32.51
CA LYS A 88 5.16 -15.93 -33.78
C LYS A 88 3.67 -16.31 -33.70
N LYS A 89 3.25 -16.96 -32.60
CA LYS A 89 1.82 -17.26 -32.33
C LYS A 89 0.97 -16.01 -32.21
N LEU A 90 1.56 -14.89 -31.79
CA LEU A 90 0.89 -13.60 -31.68
C LEU A 90 0.76 -12.82 -33.00
N LYS A 91 1.14 -13.41 -34.17
CA LYS A 91 1.05 -12.77 -35.51
C LYS A 91 -0.35 -12.20 -35.80
N HIS A 92 -1.40 -12.89 -35.36
CA HIS A 92 -2.80 -12.50 -35.60
C HIS A 92 -3.46 -11.88 -34.33
N PHE A 93 -2.66 -11.48 -33.34
CA PHE A 93 -3.18 -10.83 -32.14
C PHE A 93 -3.83 -9.49 -32.51
N ASN A 94 -5.10 -9.34 -32.18
CA ASN A 94 -5.86 -8.10 -32.41
C ASN A 94 -5.58 -7.08 -31.31
N GLY A 95 -4.35 -6.55 -31.31
CA GLY A 95 -3.92 -5.59 -30.29
C GLY A 95 -2.52 -5.06 -30.56
N SER A 96 -1.96 -4.39 -29.57
CA SER A 96 -0.62 -3.79 -29.63
C SER A 96 0.38 -4.67 -28.87
N ILE A 97 1.50 -4.95 -29.50
CA ILE A 97 2.62 -5.68 -28.91
C ILE A 97 3.79 -4.73 -28.75
N ILE A 98 4.36 -4.66 -27.55
CA ILE A 98 5.61 -3.98 -27.27
C ILE A 98 6.69 -5.01 -27.07
N VAL A 99 7.75 -4.95 -27.86
CA VAL A 99 8.93 -5.79 -27.66
C VAL A 99 10.05 -4.95 -27.05
N ASN A 100 10.43 -5.30 -25.83
CA ASN A 100 11.57 -4.68 -25.18
C ASN A 100 12.86 -5.40 -25.60
N LEU A 101 13.75 -4.69 -26.28
CA LEU A 101 15.06 -5.19 -26.67
C LEU A 101 16.14 -4.70 -25.70
N SER A 102 16.88 -5.62 -25.12
CA SER A 102 18.00 -5.31 -24.23
C SER A 102 19.13 -6.33 -24.38
N PRO A 103 20.40 -5.91 -24.25
CA PRO A 103 21.48 -6.89 -24.15
C PRO A 103 21.34 -7.69 -22.84
N PRO A 104 21.74 -8.97 -22.81
CA PRO A 104 21.80 -9.72 -21.57
C PRO A 104 22.74 -9.01 -20.56
N PRO A 105 22.47 -9.05 -19.26
CA PRO A 105 23.33 -8.38 -18.26
C PRO A 105 24.81 -8.81 -18.30
N LYS A 106 25.09 -10.06 -18.72
CA LYS A 106 26.46 -10.55 -18.89
C LYS A 106 27.23 -9.83 -20.00
N ASP A 107 26.53 -9.45 -21.09
CA ASP A 107 27.12 -8.85 -22.29
C ASP A 107 26.96 -7.32 -22.28
N ALA A 108 26.11 -6.77 -21.43
CA ALA A 108 25.81 -5.35 -21.37
C ALA A 108 27.03 -4.46 -21.04
N GLY A 109 28.00 -5.00 -20.30
CA GLY A 109 29.25 -4.31 -19.99
C GLY A 109 30.17 -4.11 -21.21
N ASP A 110 30.07 -5.01 -22.18
CA ASP A 110 30.93 -5.04 -23.37
C ASP A 110 30.38 -4.22 -24.56
N ILE A 111 29.17 -3.72 -24.49
CA ILE A 111 28.53 -2.91 -25.55
C ILE A 111 29.39 -1.73 -26.03
N SER A 112 30.28 -1.20 -25.18
CA SER A 112 31.16 -0.10 -25.56
C SER A 112 32.36 -0.56 -26.39
N SER A 113 32.65 -1.86 -26.53
CA SER A 113 33.65 -2.43 -27.43
C SER A 113 33.06 -2.59 -28.83
N GLU A 114 33.93 -2.74 -29.80
CA GLU A 114 33.55 -3.01 -31.20
C GLU A 114 32.83 -4.35 -31.31
N HIS A 115 33.34 -5.38 -30.66
CA HIS A 115 32.74 -6.72 -30.60
C HIS A 115 31.34 -6.71 -30.02
N GLY A 116 31.16 -6.08 -28.84
CA GLY A 116 29.87 -6.00 -28.18
C GLY A 116 28.82 -5.21 -28.99
N MET A 117 29.28 -4.13 -29.66
CA MET A 117 28.40 -3.36 -30.54
C MET A 117 28.04 -4.10 -31.82
N MET A 118 28.97 -4.91 -32.36
CA MET A 118 28.69 -5.78 -33.50
C MET A 118 27.69 -6.88 -33.14
N ALA A 119 27.84 -7.51 -31.98
CA ALA A 119 26.87 -8.48 -31.47
C ALA A 119 25.46 -7.90 -31.34
N TRP A 120 25.34 -6.66 -30.82
CA TRP A 120 24.07 -5.94 -30.76
C TRP A 120 23.46 -5.71 -32.14
N LYS A 121 24.25 -5.20 -33.10
CA LYS A 121 23.77 -4.96 -34.47
C LYS A 121 23.31 -6.25 -35.15
N ASN A 122 24.03 -7.34 -34.99
CA ASN A 122 23.65 -8.65 -35.53
C ASN A 122 22.33 -9.13 -34.92
N PHE A 123 22.16 -8.96 -33.61
CA PHE A 123 20.94 -9.32 -32.92
C PHE A 123 19.73 -8.54 -33.46
N ILE A 124 19.82 -7.20 -33.55
CA ILE A 124 18.68 -6.41 -34.05
C ILE A 124 18.37 -6.68 -35.50
N ASN A 125 19.38 -6.83 -36.36
CA ASN A 125 19.18 -7.20 -37.77
C ASN A 125 18.43 -8.54 -37.90
N LYS A 126 18.88 -9.57 -37.16
CA LYS A 126 18.22 -10.87 -37.15
C LYS A 126 16.81 -10.77 -36.60
N PHE A 127 16.60 -10.03 -35.50
CA PHE A 127 15.29 -9.81 -34.91
C PHE A 127 14.29 -9.20 -35.92
N PHE A 128 14.69 -8.12 -36.59
CA PHE A 128 13.82 -7.47 -37.57
C PHE A 128 13.52 -8.35 -38.77
N ASN A 129 14.46 -9.18 -39.21
CA ASN A 129 14.24 -10.13 -40.31
C ASN A 129 13.31 -11.28 -39.92
N ASP A 130 13.53 -11.87 -38.73
CA ASP A 130 12.78 -13.05 -38.28
C ASP A 130 11.30 -12.71 -37.94
N PHE A 131 11.02 -11.46 -37.58
CA PHE A 131 9.68 -11.02 -37.14
C PHE A 131 9.07 -9.89 -38.00
N LYS A 132 9.56 -9.71 -39.23
CA LYS A 132 9.11 -8.65 -40.15
C LYS A 132 7.59 -8.58 -40.35
N GLU A 133 6.92 -9.74 -40.34
CA GLU A 133 5.48 -9.87 -40.59
C GLU A 133 4.60 -9.60 -39.35
N ILE A 134 5.20 -9.44 -38.18
CA ILE A 134 4.46 -9.18 -36.94
C ILE A 134 4.45 -7.67 -36.67
N SER A 135 3.28 -7.15 -36.34
CA SER A 135 3.17 -5.74 -35.93
C SER A 135 3.55 -5.56 -34.49
N PHE A 136 4.57 -4.74 -34.20
CA PHE A 136 5.01 -4.41 -32.83
C PHE A 136 5.67 -3.04 -32.77
N ALA A 137 5.69 -2.46 -31.59
CA ALA A 137 6.53 -1.32 -31.25
C ALA A 137 7.77 -1.80 -30.48
N ILE A 138 8.88 -1.08 -30.60
CA ILE A 138 10.14 -1.42 -29.95
C ILE A 138 10.38 -0.52 -28.75
N GLU A 139 10.59 -1.11 -27.58
CA GLU A 139 11.11 -0.45 -26.41
C GLU A 139 12.60 -0.78 -26.25
N ILE A 140 13.45 0.24 -26.17
CA ILE A 140 14.90 0.06 -26.14
C ILE A 140 15.42 0.17 -24.71
N GLY A 141 16.00 -0.93 -24.21
CA GLY A 141 16.52 -1.02 -22.85
C GLY A 141 15.41 -1.04 -21.81
N SER A 142 15.74 -1.46 -20.60
CA SER A 142 14.82 -1.49 -19.46
C SER A 142 15.55 -1.09 -18.19
N THR A 143 14.92 -0.28 -17.35
CA THR A 143 15.46 0.18 -16.06
C THR A 143 16.88 0.76 -16.16
N ILE A 144 17.12 1.56 -17.18
CA ILE A 144 18.45 2.08 -17.54
C ILE A 144 19.10 2.92 -16.44
N ASN A 145 18.31 3.48 -15.53
CA ASN A 145 18.80 4.21 -14.36
C ASN A 145 19.24 3.29 -13.19
N ARG A 146 19.28 1.97 -13.42
CA ARG A 146 19.74 0.97 -12.43
C ARG A 146 20.90 0.14 -12.96
N PRO A 147 22.12 0.70 -13.07
CA PRO A 147 23.28 -0.01 -13.64
C PRO A 147 23.68 -1.28 -12.89
N SER A 148 23.36 -1.36 -11.59
CA SER A 148 23.57 -2.61 -10.82
C SER A 148 22.71 -3.77 -11.34
N TRP A 149 21.62 -3.47 -12.01
CA TRP A 149 20.69 -4.44 -12.56
C TRP A 149 20.98 -4.74 -14.02
N THR A 150 21.07 -3.69 -14.83
CA THR A 150 21.26 -3.80 -16.28
C THR A 150 22.69 -4.06 -16.68
N LYS A 151 23.67 -3.72 -15.82
CA LYS A 151 25.09 -3.61 -16.14
C LYS A 151 25.40 -2.64 -17.30
N LEU A 152 24.38 -1.97 -17.82
CA LEU A 152 24.48 -1.04 -18.93
C LEU A 152 24.87 0.36 -18.43
N SER A 153 25.89 0.96 -19.03
CA SER A 153 26.24 2.36 -18.82
C SER A 153 25.36 3.27 -19.68
N PHE A 154 25.21 4.56 -19.33
CA PHE A 154 24.50 5.50 -20.21
C PHE A 154 25.18 5.64 -21.59
N LYS A 155 26.52 5.59 -21.66
CA LYS A 155 27.23 5.59 -22.93
C LYS A 155 26.83 4.41 -23.80
N SER A 156 26.88 3.20 -23.24
CA SER A 156 26.46 1.97 -23.93
C SER A 156 24.98 2.03 -24.31
N PHE A 157 24.12 2.56 -23.41
CA PHE A 157 22.70 2.74 -23.72
C PHE A 157 22.49 3.65 -24.96
N PHE A 158 23.18 4.78 -25.06
CA PHE A 158 23.01 5.66 -26.21
C PHE A 158 23.56 5.06 -27.50
N MET A 159 24.57 4.19 -27.44
CA MET A 159 25.06 3.46 -28.59
C MET A 159 24.03 2.46 -29.14
N ILE A 160 23.43 1.64 -28.23
CA ILE A 160 22.35 0.72 -28.65
C ILE A 160 21.10 1.47 -29.10
N TRP A 161 20.77 2.60 -28.44
CA TRP A 161 19.66 3.46 -28.84
C TRP A 161 19.81 3.94 -30.27
N ALA A 162 20.93 4.57 -30.62
CA ALA A 162 21.18 5.13 -31.95
C ALA A 162 21.11 4.06 -33.03
N SER A 163 21.72 2.89 -32.80
CA SER A 163 21.70 1.76 -33.75
C SER A 163 20.27 1.22 -33.95
N THR A 164 19.52 0.99 -32.86
CA THR A 164 18.17 0.45 -32.94
C THR A 164 17.19 1.49 -33.48
N TYR A 165 17.37 2.77 -33.15
CA TYR A 165 16.59 3.88 -33.70
C TYR A 165 16.61 3.89 -35.22
N SER A 166 17.80 3.78 -35.82
CA SER A 166 17.98 3.75 -37.27
C SER A 166 17.24 2.56 -37.90
N MET A 167 17.35 1.37 -37.28
CA MET A 167 16.65 0.16 -37.75
C MET A 167 15.13 0.31 -37.65
N CYS A 168 14.63 0.87 -36.55
CA CYS A 168 13.19 1.13 -36.42
C CYS A 168 12.66 2.07 -37.51
N ARG A 169 13.40 3.10 -37.88
CA ARG A 169 13.01 4.02 -38.95
C ARG A 169 13.00 3.33 -40.33
N ILE A 170 14.01 2.49 -40.62
CA ILE A 170 14.05 1.68 -41.85
C ILE A 170 12.85 0.75 -41.95
N HIS A 171 12.50 0.07 -40.84
CA HIS A 171 11.39 -0.89 -40.79
C HIS A 171 10.04 -0.26 -40.41
N LYS A 172 9.94 1.07 -40.37
CA LYS A 172 8.71 1.83 -40.00
C LYS A 172 8.06 1.35 -38.71
N ARG A 173 8.90 1.08 -37.67
CA ARG A 173 8.45 0.65 -36.35
C ARG A 173 8.43 1.83 -35.37
N SER A 174 7.41 1.89 -34.52
CA SER A 174 7.36 2.87 -33.43
C SER A 174 8.40 2.55 -32.38
N ILE A 175 8.99 3.59 -31.80
CA ILE A 175 10.03 3.53 -30.78
C ILE A 175 9.49 4.06 -29.47
N ILE A 176 9.64 3.27 -28.42
CA ILE A 176 9.21 3.55 -27.07
C ILE A 176 10.42 3.65 -26.14
N GLY A 177 10.35 4.52 -25.17
CA GLY A 177 11.39 4.62 -24.15
C GLY A 177 11.95 6.03 -24.00
N PRO A 178 13.07 6.14 -23.32
CA PRO A 178 13.76 5.10 -22.56
C PRO A 178 12.99 4.68 -21.30
N ASN A 179 13.04 3.39 -20.96
CA ASN A 179 12.40 2.87 -19.76
C ASN A 179 13.25 3.24 -18.52
N VAL A 180 12.77 4.21 -17.76
CA VAL A 180 13.30 4.60 -16.44
C VAL A 180 12.40 4.01 -15.37
N THR A 181 12.99 3.41 -14.34
CA THR A 181 12.24 2.83 -13.22
C THR A 181 12.24 3.74 -12.00
N ASP A 182 11.28 3.52 -11.12
CA ASP A 182 10.96 4.42 -10.01
C ASP A 182 10.59 5.83 -10.54
N PHE A 183 10.41 6.79 -9.66
CA PHE A 183 10.10 8.16 -10.06
C PHE A 183 11.37 9.01 -10.04
N GLU A 184 12.06 9.09 -11.19
CA GLU A 184 13.29 9.90 -11.37
C GLU A 184 13.17 10.83 -12.59
N PRO A 185 12.26 11.82 -12.56
CA PRO A 185 11.92 12.65 -13.73
C PRO A 185 13.09 13.49 -14.26
N PHE A 186 14.04 13.84 -13.42
CA PHE A 186 15.24 14.56 -13.87
C PHE A 186 16.16 13.70 -14.77
N ILE A 187 16.19 12.38 -14.55
CA ILE A 187 16.93 11.45 -15.44
C ILE A 187 16.20 11.36 -16.78
N ASN A 188 14.87 11.20 -16.77
CA ASN A 188 14.08 11.21 -17.99
C ASN A 188 14.32 12.50 -18.79
N PHE A 189 14.20 13.66 -18.15
CA PHE A 189 14.41 14.95 -18.79
C PHE A 189 15.81 15.07 -19.39
N GLY A 190 16.87 14.66 -18.67
CA GLY A 190 18.25 14.70 -19.14
C GLY A 190 18.48 13.81 -20.36
N ILE A 191 17.90 12.61 -20.38
CA ILE A 191 17.99 11.67 -21.50
C ILE A 191 17.27 12.25 -22.72
N TYR A 192 16.04 12.78 -22.57
CA TYR A 192 15.33 13.38 -23.70
C TYR A 192 16.03 14.60 -24.27
N ARG A 193 16.68 15.45 -23.45
CA ARG A 193 17.51 16.54 -23.93
C ARG A 193 18.68 16.04 -24.78
N TYR A 194 19.34 14.96 -24.35
CA TYR A 194 20.41 14.35 -25.13
C TYR A 194 19.87 13.77 -26.45
N LEU A 195 18.79 13.01 -26.42
CA LEU A 195 18.20 12.41 -27.63
C LEU A 195 17.67 13.49 -28.60
N GLN A 196 17.12 14.58 -28.08
CA GLN A 196 16.71 15.73 -28.87
C GLN A 196 17.90 16.35 -29.65
N SER A 197 19.07 16.50 -28.98
CA SER A 197 20.28 17.02 -29.62
C SER A 197 20.86 16.10 -30.72
N LYS A 198 20.39 14.84 -30.75
CA LYS A 198 20.73 13.84 -31.77
C LYS A 198 19.61 13.59 -32.79
N HIS A 199 18.48 14.30 -32.71
CA HIS A 199 17.28 14.07 -33.51
C HIS A 199 16.76 12.63 -33.41
N GLN A 200 16.82 12.03 -32.20
CA GLN A 200 16.49 10.63 -31.94
C GLN A 200 15.46 10.48 -30.81
N LEU A 201 14.54 11.45 -30.67
CA LEU A 201 13.47 11.33 -29.69
C LEU A 201 12.57 10.10 -29.98
N PRO A 202 12.06 9.42 -28.94
CA PRO A 202 11.09 8.34 -29.11
C PRO A 202 9.75 8.87 -29.59
N ASP A 203 8.92 7.97 -30.15
CA ASP A 203 7.55 8.28 -30.49
C ASP A 203 6.66 8.27 -29.23
N GLU A 204 6.99 7.45 -28.24
CA GLU A 204 6.28 7.32 -26.96
C GLU A 204 7.27 7.25 -25.78
N ILE A 205 6.94 7.91 -24.69
CA ILE A 205 7.72 7.85 -23.43
C ILE A 205 7.32 6.62 -22.63
N SER A 206 8.28 5.89 -22.07
CA SER A 206 8.00 4.85 -21.08
C SER A 206 8.63 5.14 -19.73
N ASN A 207 7.87 4.92 -18.66
CA ASN A 207 8.33 4.98 -17.29
C ASN A 207 7.59 3.98 -16.41
N ASN A 208 8.34 3.17 -15.66
CA ASN A 208 7.74 2.21 -14.73
C ASN A 208 7.28 2.95 -13.46
N LEU A 209 6.00 3.21 -13.35
CA LEU A 209 5.38 3.76 -12.13
C LEU A 209 5.22 2.67 -11.07
N PHE A 210 6.32 2.22 -10.50
CA PHE A 210 6.27 1.25 -9.42
C PHE A 210 5.76 1.87 -8.12
N MET A 211 4.82 1.15 -7.51
CA MET A 211 4.33 1.43 -6.15
C MET A 211 5.04 0.56 -5.11
N GLU A 212 6.29 0.22 -5.34
CA GLU A 212 7.03 -0.77 -4.55
C GLU A 212 7.22 -0.38 -3.07
N ARG A 213 7.14 0.90 -2.77
CA ARG A 213 7.45 1.43 -1.44
C ARG A 213 6.25 1.85 -0.63
N THR A 214 5.15 2.11 -1.28
CA THR A 214 3.88 2.37 -0.62
C THR A 214 3.08 1.09 -0.53
N ILE A 215 2.17 1.02 0.42
CA ILE A 215 1.24 -0.09 0.54
C ILE A 215 0.04 0.16 -0.37
N GLN A 216 -0.33 1.43 -0.54
CA GLN A 216 -1.50 1.89 -1.27
C GLN A 216 -1.06 2.68 -2.51
N PRO A 217 -1.86 2.72 -3.59
CA PRO A 217 -1.51 3.43 -4.82
C PRO A 217 -1.58 4.96 -4.71
N GLU A 218 -2.45 5.51 -3.85
CA GLU A 218 -2.72 6.94 -3.75
C GLU A 218 -1.56 7.73 -3.14
N PRO A 219 -0.99 7.33 -1.98
CA PRO A 219 0.02 8.14 -1.34
C PRO A 219 1.30 8.20 -2.15
N TYR A 220 2.04 9.25 -1.91
CA TYR A 220 3.32 9.50 -2.56
C TYR A 220 4.38 8.47 -2.18
N ASP A 221 5.11 8.00 -3.18
CA ASP A 221 6.32 7.19 -3.03
C ASP A 221 7.57 8.08 -3.16
N HIS A 222 8.60 7.79 -2.38
CA HIS A 222 9.60 8.76 -1.99
C HIS A 222 11.01 8.46 -2.42
N ARG A 223 11.26 8.22 -3.69
CA ARG A 223 12.62 8.07 -4.18
C ARG A 223 13.16 9.23 -5.00
N ILE A 224 12.60 10.40 -4.87
CA ILE A 224 13.11 11.61 -5.54
C ILE A 224 14.46 12.00 -4.95
N PHE A 225 15.37 12.48 -5.78
CA PHE A 225 16.69 13.00 -5.39
C PHE A 225 17.54 12.02 -4.55
N LEU A 226 17.91 10.89 -5.15
CA LEU A 226 18.89 9.95 -4.57
C LEU A 226 18.46 9.36 -3.20
N ARG A 227 17.18 9.31 -2.91
CA ARG A 227 16.60 8.75 -1.67
C ARG A 227 16.84 9.54 -0.38
N LYS A 228 17.41 10.76 -0.45
CA LYS A 228 17.85 11.46 0.77
C LYS A 228 16.79 12.38 1.39
N TYR A 229 15.85 12.92 0.61
CA TYR A 229 14.89 13.93 1.11
C TYR A 229 13.44 13.63 0.73
N PRO A 230 12.87 12.50 1.19
CA PRO A 230 11.52 12.10 0.78
C PRO A 230 10.40 13.02 1.30
N MET A 231 10.65 13.83 2.33
CA MET A 231 9.65 14.69 2.94
C MET A 231 9.46 16.03 2.24
N LEU A 232 10.42 16.46 1.42
CA LEU A 232 10.38 17.79 0.78
C LEU A 232 9.47 17.83 -0.46
N PHE A 233 9.27 16.68 -1.13
CA PHE A 233 8.48 16.60 -2.35
C PHE A 233 7.43 15.51 -2.22
N LYS A 234 6.17 15.93 -2.05
CA LYS A 234 5.02 15.02 -1.94
C LYS A 234 4.42 14.82 -3.33
N PHE A 235 4.84 13.76 -4.03
CA PHE A 235 4.26 13.36 -5.29
C PHE A 235 3.36 12.13 -5.08
N ASP A 236 2.06 12.33 -5.12
CA ASP A 236 1.09 11.27 -5.31
C ASP A 236 1.08 10.81 -6.77
N ILE A 237 0.24 9.83 -7.09
CA ILE A 237 0.19 9.26 -8.43
C ILE A 237 -0.27 10.30 -9.48
N TYR A 238 -1.16 11.22 -9.12
CA TYR A 238 -1.64 12.27 -10.02
C TYR A 238 -0.54 13.28 -10.35
N LYS A 239 0.21 13.75 -9.36
CA LYS A 239 1.34 14.66 -9.58
C LYS A 239 2.47 14.02 -10.35
N LYS A 240 2.74 12.72 -10.12
CA LYS A 240 3.72 11.95 -10.92
C LYS A 240 3.29 11.87 -12.38
N SER A 241 2.04 11.51 -12.62
CA SER A 241 1.46 11.41 -13.96
C SER A 241 1.54 12.74 -14.69
N ALA A 242 1.05 13.80 -14.06
CA ALA A 242 1.08 15.15 -14.63
C ALA A 242 2.49 15.65 -14.96
N LEU A 243 3.48 15.40 -14.09
CA LEU A 243 4.87 15.79 -14.38
C LEU A 243 5.42 15.07 -15.61
N TYR A 244 5.15 13.78 -15.77
CA TYR A 244 5.55 13.07 -16.98
C TYR A 244 4.82 13.58 -18.23
N LYS A 245 3.54 13.95 -18.11
CA LYS A 245 2.80 14.58 -19.21
C LYS A 245 3.42 15.92 -19.61
N LEU A 246 3.79 16.75 -18.64
CA LEU A 246 4.47 18.02 -18.90
C LEU A 246 5.85 17.82 -19.56
N ILE A 247 6.61 16.80 -19.13
CA ILE A 247 7.87 16.44 -19.78
C ILE A 247 7.60 15.99 -21.23
N ALA A 248 6.61 15.14 -21.47
CA ALA A 248 6.25 14.69 -22.80
C ALA A 248 5.90 15.88 -23.72
N ASN A 249 5.05 16.77 -23.25
CA ASN A 249 4.65 17.97 -24.00
C ASN A 249 5.85 18.88 -24.29
N HIS A 250 6.78 19.06 -23.34
CA HIS A 250 7.99 19.86 -23.52
C HIS A 250 8.88 19.34 -24.67
N PHE A 251 8.90 18.04 -24.90
CA PHE A 251 9.65 17.40 -25.98
C PHE A 251 8.80 17.07 -27.21
N ASN A 252 7.53 17.52 -27.27
CA ASN A 252 6.58 17.21 -28.34
C ASN A 252 6.34 15.71 -28.55
N ILE A 253 6.38 14.91 -27.47
CA ILE A 253 6.09 13.48 -27.50
C ILE A 253 4.65 13.26 -27.05
N LYS A 254 3.82 12.64 -27.89
CA LYS A 254 2.36 12.61 -27.71
C LYS A 254 1.87 11.60 -26.67
N SER A 255 2.57 10.49 -26.50
CA SER A 255 2.08 9.35 -25.74
C SER A 255 2.99 8.97 -24.58
N LEU A 256 2.36 8.55 -23.46
CA LEU A 256 3.00 8.03 -22.27
C LEU A 256 2.55 6.60 -22.01
N ILE A 257 3.51 5.74 -21.70
CA ILE A 257 3.27 4.34 -21.36
C ILE A 257 3.90 4.03 -20.00
N SER A 258 3.16 3.34 -19.13
CA SER A 258 3.72 2.70 -17.94
C SER A 258 3.88 1.20 -18.21
N PRO A 259 5.07 0.73 -18.64
CA PRO A 259 5.24 -0.61 -19.18
C PRO A 259 5.28 -1.71 -18.12
N CYS A 260 5.38 -1.36 -16.84
CA CYS A 260 5.33 -2.34 -15.76
C CYS A 260 4.98 -1.69 -14.42
N ALA A 261 3.94 -2.20 -13.78
CA ALA A 261 3.61 -1.89 -12.39
C ALA A 261 3.39 -3.17 -11.59
N PHE A 262 3.65 -3.15 -10.30
CA PHE A 262 3.36 -4.26 -9.38
C PHE A 262 3.47 -3.82 -7.92
N TRP A 263 2.91 -4.63 -7.01
CA TRP A 263 3.12 -4.52 -5.57
C TRP A 263 4.00 -5.65 -5.07
N SER A 264 5.07 -5.34 -4.39
CA SER A 264 5.94 -6.34 -3.80
C SER A 264 5.19 -7.20 -2.78
N LYS A 265 5.01 -8.49 -3.09
CA LYS A 265 4.38 -9.47 -2.21
C LYS A 265 5.05 -9.47 -0.83
N LYS A 266 6.39 -9.47 -0.77
CA LYS A 266 7.16 -9.48 0.49
C LYS A 266 6.81 -8.29 1.39
N ARG A 267 6.64 -7.09 0.82
CA ARG A 267 6.28 -5.89 1.58
C ARG A 267 4.84 -5.95 2.06
N VAL A 268 3.91 -6.29 1.17
CA VAL A 268 2.48 -6.40 1.50
C VAL A 268 2.26 -7.48 2.54
N HIS A 269 2.86 -8.67 2.39
CA HIS A 269 2.79 -9.75 3.37
C HIS A 269 3.33 -9.38 4.74
N ARG A 270 4.39 -8.58 4.81
CA ARG A 270 4.94 -8.12 6.08
C ARG A 270 4.02 -7.16 6.83
N LEU A 271 3.24 -6.39 6.09
CA LEU A 271 2.52 -5.24 6.63
C LEU A 271 1.02 -5.49 6.79
N ILE A 272 0.47 -6.53 6.19
CA ILE A 272 -0.97 -6.77 6.10
C ILE A 272 -1.25 -8.27 6.27
N GLU A 273 -2.33 -8.57 6.97
CA GLU A 273 -2.73 -9.95 7.27
C GLU A 273 -3.18 -10.74 6.03
N GLN A 274 -3.99 -10.13 5.15
CA GLN A 274 -4.52 -10.76 3.94
C GLN A 274 -3.94 -10.13 2.65
N PRO A 275 -2.66 -10.36 2.36
CA PRO A 275 -1.97 -9.62 1.32
C PRO A 275 -2.48 -9.88 -0.10
N ASN A 276 -3.03 -11.07 -0.39
CA ASN A 276 -3.55 -11.39 -1.72
C ASN A 276 -4.88 -10.66 -1.99
N LEU A 277 -5.76 -10.57 -1.00
CA LEU A 277 -6.99 -9.78 -1.09
C LEU A 277 -6.65 -8.30 -1.21
N GLN A 278 -5.75 -7.80 -0.38
CA GLN A 278 -5.37 -6.39 -0.40
C GLN A 278 -4.74 -5.96 -1.73
N ARG A 279 -3.93 -6.83 -2.34
CA ARG A 279 -3.34 -6.58 -3.66
C ARG A 279 -4.39 -6.49 -4.77
N SER A 280 -5.49 -7.26 -4.72
CA SER A 280 -6.58 -7.13 -5.69
C SER A 280 -7.30 -5.78 -5.62
N LYS A 281 -7.51 -5.25 -4.41
CA LYS A 281 -8.05 -3.90 -4.21
C LYS A 281 -7.12 -2.84 -4.81
N TYR A 282 -5.81 -2.96 -4.57
CA TYR A 282 -4.81 -1.99 -5.05
C TYR A 282 -4.66 -2.00 -6.57
N VAL A 283 -4.81 -3.15 -7.22
CA VAL A 283 -4.84 -3.22 -8.69
C VAL A 283 -5.96 -2.35 -9.23
N THR A 284 -7.19 -2.54 -8.75
CA THR A 284 -8.36 -1.74 -9.18
C THR A 284 -8.13 -0.25 -8.94
N ARG A 285 -7.71 0.12 -7.72
CA ARG A 285 -7.48 1.53 -7.33
C ARG A 285 -6.39 2.20 -8.19
N TYR A 286 -5.30 1.48 -8.46
CA TYR A 286 -4.19 1.97 -9.30
C TYR A 286 -4.64 2.27 -10.73
N PHE A 287 -5.35 1.33 -11.36
CA PHE A 287 -5.84 1.52 -12.71
C PHE A 287 -6.95 2.59 -12.77
N ALA A 288 -7.83 2.66 -11.75
CA ALA A 288 -8.87 3.68 -11.67
C ALA A 288 -8.30 5.10 -11.60
N LEU A 289 -7.27 5.32 -10.77
CA LEU A 289 -6.61 6.62 -10.65
C LEU A 289 -5.93 7.03 -11.95
N LEU A 290 -5.23 6.14 -12.63
CA LEU A 290 -4.55 6.44 -13.89
C LEU A 290 -5.55 6.60 -15.05
N ALA A 291 -6.63 5.82 -15.06
CA ALA A 291 -7.72 5.99 -16.02
C ALA A 291 -8.41 7.34 -15.86
N ALA A 292 -8.71 7.76 -14.63
CA ALA A 292 -9.30 9.05 -14.33
C ALA A 292 -8.36 10.22 -14.66
N LYS A 293 -7.05 10.08 -14.47
CA LYS A 293 -6.07 11.13 -14.76
C LYS A 293 -5.85 11.34 -16.27
N GLY A 294 -5.93 10.28 -17.08
CA GLY A 294 -5.88 10.35 -18.53
C GLY A 294 -4.53 10.75 -19.16
N ASP A 295 -3.45 10.83 -18.39
CA ASP A 295 -2.13 11.19 -18.90
C ASP A 295 -1.44 10.05 -19.64
N PHE A 296 -1.68 8.79 -19.21
CA PHE A 296 -1.10 7.59 -19.77
C PHE A 296 -2.03 6.93 -20.80
N ALA A 297 -1.52 6.66 -21.99
CA ALA A 297 -2.26 5.96 -23.03
C ALA A 297 -2.37 4.47 -22.75
N LYS A 298 -1.33 3.86 -22.15
CA LYS A 298 -1.26 2.44 -21.85
C LYS A 298 -0.60 2.20 -20.51
N VAL A 299 -1.19 1.33 -19.70
CA VAL A 299 -0.67 0.95 -18.38
C VAL A 299 -0.60 -0.57 -18.28
N PHE A 300 0.60 -1.08 -18.02
CA PHE A 300 0.84 -2.51 -17.96
C PHE A 300 1.01 -2.98 -16.53
N TRP A 301 0.34 -4.06 -16.18
CA TRP A 301 0.70 -4.83 -15.01
C TRP A 301 2.04 -5.55 -15.23
N GLY A 302 2.67 -6.00 -14.16
CA GLY A 302 3.86 -6.86 -14.22
C GLY A 302 3.61 -8.21 -14.91
N PRO A 303 4.33 -9.28 -14.57
CA PRO A 303 4.18 -10.55 -15.25
C PRO A 303 2.78 -11.14 -15.09
N LEU A 304 2.28 -11.77 -16.17
CA LEU A 304 1.05 -12.56 -16.13
C LEU A 304 1.22 -13.75 -15.16
N ILE A 305 2.29 -14.53 -15.33
CA ILE A 305 2.57 -15.74 -14.54
C ILE A 305 3.84 -15.55 -13.73
N CYS A 306 3.73 -15.41 -12.40
CA CYS A 306 4.87 -15.32 -11.49
C CYS A 306 4.41 -15.56 -10.05
N GLY A 307 5.18 -16.31 -9.28
CA GLY A 307 4.86 -16.61 -7.88
C GLY A 307 4.70 -15.38 -7.02
N ARG A 308 5.56 -14.38 -7.22
CA ARG A 308 5.60 -13.17 -6.40
C ARG A 308 4.64 -12.08 -6.88
N GLU A 309 4.80 -11.60 -8.11
CA GLU A 309 4.07 -10.44 -8.63
C GLU A 309 2.99 -10.78 -9.67
N GLY A 310 2.98 -11.97 -10.23
CA GLY A 310 2.05 -12.36 -11.28
C GLY A 310 0.58 -12.30 -10.88
N LEU A 311 -0.28 -12.12 -11.86
CA LEU A 311 -1.73 -12.29 -11.72
C LEU A 311 -2.07 -13.77 -11.46
N ILE A 312 -1.23 -14.66 -12.02
CA ILE A 312 -1.27 -16.11 -11.84
C ILE A 312 -0.02 -16.51 -11.08
N SER A 313 -0.17 -17.31 -10.02
CA SER A 313 0.95 -17.88 -9.29
C SER A 313 1.45 -19.13 -10.00
N ASN A 314 2.75 -19.30 -10.11
CA ASN A 314 3.36 -20.56 -10.54
C ASN A 314 3.77 -21.46 -9.35
N SER A 315 3.35 -21.12 -8.14
CA SER A 315 3.62 -21.84 -6.88
C SER A 315 5.11 -21.98 -6.51
N ILE A 316 6.02 -21.45 -7.31
CA ILE A 316 7.47 -21.51 -7.06
C ILE A 316 7.88 -20.45 -6.03
N LYS A 317 8.69 -20.85 -5.07
CA LYS A 317 9.31 -19.94 -4.10
C LYS A 317 10.41 -19.14 -4.79
N GLU A 318 10.17 -17.84 -4.94
CA GLU A 318 11.14 -16.94 -5.53
C GLU A 318 12.34 -16.70 -4.62
N PRO A 319 13.57 -16.61 -5.17
CA PRO A 319 14.77 -16.31 -4.39
C PRO A 319 14.70 -14.91 -3.77
N ASN A 320 15.51 -14.69 -2.75
CA ASN A 320 15.67 -13.37 -2.16
C ASN A 320 16.66 -12.49 -2.97
N TYR A 321 16.52 -11.16 -2.83
CA TYR A 321 17.53 -10.24 -3.36
C TYR A 321 18.93 -10.57 -2.78
N PRO A 322 20.03 -10.55 -3.58
CA PRO A 322 20.12 -10.01 -4.94
C PRO A 322 19.81 -10.98 -6.08
N ASN A 323 19.59 -12.26 -5.80
CA ASN A 323 19.38 -13.31 -6.82
C ASN A 323 17.94 -13.34 -7.35
N LEU A 324 17.14 -12.34 -6.98
CA LEU A 324 15.76 -12.21 -7.39
C LEU A 324 15.69 -11.75 -8.84
N GLU A 325 14.92 -12.47 -9.65
CA GLU A 325 14.58 -12.02 -10.99
C GLU A 325 13.74 -10.75 -10.93
N GLN A 326 14.07 -9.80 -11.80
CA GLN A 326 13.36 -8.54 -11.82
C GLN A 326 12.19 -8.60 -12.81
N VAL A 327 11.05 -8.05 -12.38
CA VAL A 327 9.81 -8.08 -13.17
C VAL A 327 9.97 -7.40 -14.54
N THR A 328 10.83 -6.39 -14.61
CA THR A 328 11.15 -5.67 -15.84
C THR A 328 11.98 -6.49 -16.84
N TYR A 329 12.57 -7.58 -16.38
CA TYR A 329 13.34 -8.55 -17.18
C TYR A 329 12.66 -9.91 -17.16
N TYR A 330 11.35 -9.94 -17.35
CA TYR A 330 10.58 -11.17 -17.28
C TYR A 330 11.01 -12.17 -18.36
N LYS A 331 11.81 -13.15 -17.94
CA LYS A 331 12.49 -14.06 -18.85
C LYS A 331 11.64 -15.26 -19.21
N GLU A 332 10.97 -15.86 -18.23
CA GLU A 332 10.33 -17.15 -18.38
C GLU A 332 9.12 -17.31 -17.46
N ALA A 333 8.06 -17.93 -17.94
CA ALA A 333 6.93 -18.39 -17.13
C ALA A 333 7.28 -19.75 -16.50
N ARG A 334 7.98 -19.72 -15.36
CA ARG A 334 8.45 -20.95 -14.68
C ARG A 334 7.29 -21.79 -14.15
N GLY A 335 7.52 -23.10 -14.04
CA GLY A 335 6.57 -24.06 -13.47
C GLY A 335 5.76 -24.81 -14.51
N LYS A 336 4.94 -25.75 -14.04
CA LYS A 336 4.02 -26.54 -14.86
C LYS A 336 2.62 -25.90 -14.78
N ILE A 337 1.81 -26.05 -15.81
CA ILE A 337 0.44 -25.52 -15.86
C ILE A 337 -0.40 -26.05 -14.70
N ALA A 338 -0.21 -27.31 -14.28
CA ALA A 338 -0.91 -27.90 -13.16
C ALA A 338 -0.65 -27.19 -11.82
N ASP A 339 0.48 -26.45 -11.70
CA ASP A 339 0.84 -25.69 -10.50
C ASP A 339 0.38 -24.23 -10.57
N PHE A 340 -0.24 -23.82 -11.67
CA PHE A 340 -0.67 -22.44 -11.86
C PHE A 340 -1.97 -22.16 -11.12
N ASN A 341 -1.94 -21.15 -10.24
CA ASN A 341 -3.08 -20.72 -9.44
C ASN A 341 -3.46 -19.28 -9.76
N ILE A 342 -4.69 -19.06 -10.19
CA ILE A 342 -5.24 -17.73 -10.47
C ILE A 342 -5.46 -17.00 -9.16
N LYS A 343 -4.93 -15.77 -9.06
CA LYS A 343 -5.06 -14.93 -7.87
C LYS A 343 -6.27 -13.99 -7.98
N LYS A 344 -6.77 -13.48 -6.85
CA LYS A 344 -7.85 -12.47 -6.82
C LYS A 344 -7.55 -11.23 -7.67
N MET A 345 -6.27 -10.85 -7.82
CA MET A 345 -5.85 -9.75 -8.70
C MET A 345 -6.21 -9.98 -10.17
N TYR A 346 -6.21 -11.21 -10.63
CA TYR A 346 -6.59 -11.58 -12.00
C TYR A 346 -8.05 -11.20 -12.29
N TYR A 347 -8.95 -11.61 -11.39
CA TYR A 347 -10.38 -11.30 -11.50
C TYR A 347 -10.64 -9.79 -11.39
N ALA A 348 -9.94 -9.12 -10.48
CA ALA A 348 -10.02 -7.66 -10.35
C ALA A 348 -9.61 -6.94 -11.63
N LEU A 349 -8.51 -7.37 -12.27
CA LEU A 349 -8.05 -6.79 -13.53
C LEU A 349 -9.02 -7.11 -14.67
N ARG A 350 -9.51 -8.35 -14.77
CA ARG A 350 -10.49 -8.78 -15.77
C ARG A 350 -11.75 -7.92 -15.71
N PHE A 351 -12.32 -7.78 -14.51
CA PHE A 351 -13.51 -6.97 -14.32
C PHE A 351 -13.28 -5.50 -14.67
N PHE A 352 -12.17 -4.92 -14.21
CA PHE A 352 -11.83 -3.53 -14.51
C PHE A 352 -11.63 -3.31 -16.01
N ASN A 353 -10.94 -4.26 -16.70
CA ASN A 353 -10.69 -4.17 -18.14
C ASN A 353 -11.99 -4.27 -18.98
N ALA A 354 -12.96 -5.05 -18.54
CA ALA A 354 -14.27 -5.12 -19.19
C ALA A 354 -15.10 -3.84 -18.98
N THR A 355 -14.91 -3.17 -17.84
CA THR A 355 -15.77 -2.05 -17.41
C THR A 355 -15.27 -0.70 -17.90
N ILE A 356 -14.03 -0.33 -17.64
CA ILE A 356 -13.55 1.05 -17.73
C ILE A 356 -12.90 1.43 -19.08
N PRO A 357 -12.07 0.61 -19.74
CA PRO A 357 -11.59 0.96 -21.08
C PRO A 357 -12.74 1.24 -22.04
N GLY A 358 -12.62 2.32 -22.80
CA GLY A 358 -13.69 2.84 -23.67
C GLY A 358 -14.73 3.72 -22.96
N ALA A 359 -14.74 3.80 -21.63
CA ALA A 359 -15.58 4.71 -20.89
C ALA A 359 -15.05 6.15 -20.97
N LYS A 360 -15.96 7.12 -20.92
CA LYS A 360 -15.62 8.54 -20.76
C LYS A 360 -15.49 8.85 -19.25
N PHE A 361 -14.33 9.29 -18.81
CA PHE A 361 -14.17 9.90 -17.50
C PHE A 361 -14.88 11.24 -17.47
N ILE A 362 -15.70 11.49 -16.45
CA ILE A 362 -16.49 12.71 -16.31
C ILE A 362 -15.93 13.62 -15.24
N LYS A 363 -15.77 13.10 -14.02
CA LYS A 363 -15.38 13.93 -12.88
C LYS A 363 -14.79 13.12 -11.74
N ASP A 364 -13.89 13.76 -11.00
CA ASP A 364 -13.35 13.28 -9.73
C ASP A 364 -14.00 14.05 -8.58
N TYR A 365 -14.87 13.38 -7.84
CA TYR A 365 -15.54 13.94 -6.65
C TYR A 365 -14.76 13.65 -5.36
N SER A 366 -13.52 13.16 -5.46
CA SER A 366 -12.69 12.87 -4.29
C SER A 366 -12.52 14.08 -3.38
N HIS A 367 -12.53 13.84 -2.09
CA HIS A 367 -12.38 14.88 -1.06
C HIS A 367 -11.04 14.72 -0.32
N ASP A 368 -10.56 15.80 0.29
CA ASP A 368 -9.34 15.83 1.14
C ASP A 368 -9.33 14.79 2.27
N THR A 369 -10.37 14.07 2.40
CA THR A 369 -10.75 13.15 3.45
C THR A 369 -10.29 11.72 3.22
N ASN A 370 -9.47 11.48 2.22
CA ASN A 370 -9.03 10.14 1.79
C ASN A 370 -10.18 9.25 1.27
N ILE A 371 -11.20 9.87 0.67
CA ILE A 371 -12.27 9.18 -0.04
C ILE A 371 -12.14 9.52 -1.52
N HIS A 372 -12.21 8.49 -2.34
CA HIS A 372 -12.21 8.60 -3.78
C HIS A 372 -13.58 8.24 -4.32
N ILE A 373 -14.10 9.09 -5.20
CA ILE A 373 -15.35 8.89 -5.96
C ILE A 373 -15.07 9.37 -7.38
N LEU A 374 -14.92 8.43 -8.31
CA LEU A 374 -14.60 8.69 -9.70
C LEU A 374 -15.81 8.37 -10.57
N GLU A 375 -16.27 9.32 -11.37
CA GLU A 375 -17.40 9.14 -12.28
C GLU A 375 -16.93 8.88 -13.70
N PHE A 376 -17.47 7.82 -14.27
CA PHE A 376 -17.31 7.43 -15.68
C PHE A 376 -18.67 7.25 -16.35
N GLU A 377 -18.71 7.42 -17.66
CA GLU A 377 -19.88 7.14 -18.50
C GLU A 377 -19.50 6.14 -19.59
N LYS A 378 -20.28 5.06 -19.74
CA LYS A 378 -20.08 4.08 -20.80
C LYS A 378 -21.43 3.58 -21.32
N SER A 379 -21.63 3.63 -22.65
CA SER A 379 -22.89 3.26 -23.27
C SER A 379 -24.03 4.12 -22.70
N ASN A 380 -25.01 3.52 -22.02
CA ASN A 380 -26.12 4.23 -21.40
C ASN A 380 -26.07 4.16 -19.86
N GLN A 381 -24.87 4.04 -19.29
CA GLN A 381 -24.69 3.91 -17.85
C GLN A 381 -23.74 4.97 -17.32
N ILE A 382 -24.05 5.45 -16.10
CA ILE A 382 -23.14 6.21 -15.24
C ILE A 382 -22.52 5.20 -14.29
N ILE A 383 -21.20 5.25 -14.10
CA ILE A 383 -20.43 4.35 -13.27
C ILE A 383 -19.64 5.16 -12.25
N HIS A 384 -19.91 4.96 -10.99
CA HIS A 384 -19.04 5.47 -9.93
C HIS A 384 -18.14 4.35 -9.39
N ILE A 385 -16.86 4.67 -9.24
CA ILE A 385 -15.90 3.83 -8.52
C ILE A 385 -15.54 4.56 -7.25
N LEU A 386 -15.81 3.95 -6.09
CA LEU A 386 -15.58 4.61 -4.80
C LEU A 386 -14.85 3.70 -3.81
N TRP A 387 -13.97 4.30 -3.02
CA TRP A 387 -13.21 3.65 -1.95
C TRP A 387 -12.61 4.66 -0.98
N THR A 388 -12.14 4.18 0.17
CA THR A 388 -11.36 4.97 1.12
C THR A 388 -9.89 4.59 1.12
N GLN A 389 -9.04 5.45 1.69
CA GLN A 389 -7.64 5.15 2.00
C GLN A 389 -7.44 4.85 3.49
N ASN A 390 -6.28 4.25 3.82
CA ASN A 390 -5.79 4.10 5.20
C ASN A 390 -6.73 3.32 6.14
N ASN A 391 -7.46 2.34 5.61
CA ASN A 391 -8.48 1.58 6.33
C ASN A 391 -9.60 2.45 6.93
N LEU A 392 -9.85 3.61 6.36
CA LEU A 392 -11.00 4.42 6.78
C LEU A 392 -12.31 3.71 6.45
N ILE A 393 -13.32 3.99 7.26
CA ILE A 393 -14.70 3.62 7.01
C ILE A 393 -15.58 4.86 7.12
N GLN A 394 -16.49 5.03 6.17
CA GLN A 394 -17.42 6.13 6.17
C GLN A 394 -18.79 5.69 5.70
N ASP A 395 -19.83 6.29 6.26
CA ASP A 395 -21.20 6.03 5.88
C ASP A 395 -21.43 6.51 4.43
N ILE A 396 -21.98 5.63 3.60
CA ILE A 396 -22.29 5.95 2.20
C ILE A 396 -23.39 7.02 2.08
N GLN A 397 -24.30 7.07 3.05
CA GLN A 397 -25.40 8.06 3.09
C GLN A 397 -24.91 9.51 3.33
N LEU A 398 -23.67 9.70 3.73
CA LEU A 398 -23.05 11.04 3.77
C LEU A 398 -22.71 11.57 2.38
N HIS A 399 -22.71 10.72 1.36
CA HIS A 399 -22.32 11.07 -0.01
C HIS A 399 -23.46 10.93 -1.01
N TYR A 400 -24.46 10.10 -0.74
CA TYR A 400 -25.57 9.81 -1.66
C TYR A 400 -26.91 9.87 -0.95
N HIS A 401 -27.92 10.36 -1.64
CA HIS A 401 -29.30 10.26 -1.18
C HIS A 401 -29.79 8.81 -1.24
N LEU A 402 -30.65 8.42 -0.31
CA LEU A 402 -31.21 7.06 -0.24
C LEU A 402 -31.90 6.62 -1.52
N ASN A 403 -32.65 7.54 -2.16
CA ASN A 403 -33.31 7.29 -3.44
C ASN A 403 -32.31 6.96 -4.56
N ASP A 404 -31.16 7.64 -4.59
CA ASP A 404 -30.11 7.38 -5.59
C ASP A 404 -29.45 6.02 -5.32
N LEU A 405 -29.24 5.69 -4.04
CA LEU A 405 -28.71 4.38 -3.66
C LEU A 405 -29.68 3.26 -4.03
N GLY A 406 -30.99 3.42 -3.81
CA GLY A 406 -32.02 2.42 -4.15
C GLY A 406 -32.12 2.11 -5.66
N ASN A 407 -31.73 3.05 -6.52
CA ASN A 407 -31.75 2.87 -7.98
C ASN A 407 -30.42 2.39 -8.57
N GLY A 408 -29.39 2.20 -7.75
CA GLY A 408 -28.08 1.73 -8.16
C GLY A 408 -27.96 0.21 -8.22
N GLN A 409 -27.08 -0.28 -9.11
CA GLN A 409 -26.61 -1.66 -9.12
C GLN A 409 -25.18 -1.70 -8.59
N TYR A 410 -24.86 -2.64 -7.72
CA TYR A 410 -23.62 -2.65 -6.96
C TYR A 410 -22.77 -3.86 -7.29
N LYS A 411 -21.47 -3.64 -7.56
CA LYS A 411 -20.49 -4.70 -7.73
C LYS A 411 -19.25 -4.42 -6.90
N ASP A 412 -18.64 -5.49 -6.38
CA ASP A 412 -17.34 -5.41 -5.75
C ASP A 412 -16.21 -5.26 -6.81
N HIS A 413 -14.98 -5.08 -6.36
CA HIS A 413 -13.82 -4.93 -7.25
C HIS A 413 -13.42 -6.22 -8.02
N LEU A 414 -14.07 -7.35 -7.74
CA LEU A 414 -13.90 -8.61 -8.47
C LEU A 414 -15.02 -8.82 -9.51
N GLY A 415 -16.05 -7.96 -9.50
CA GLY A 415 -17.20 -8.02 -10.39
C GLY A 415 -18.39 -8.79 -9.83
N ASN A 416 -18.34 -9.24 -8.56
CA ASN A 416 -19.47 -9.90 -7.93
C ASN A 416 -20.55 -8.86 -7.58
N GLU A 417 -21.81 -9.22 -7.78
CA GLU A 417 -22.94 -8.41 -7.30
C GLU A 417 -22.97 -8.42 -5.77
N ILE A 418 -23.24 -7.26 -5.21
CA ILE A 418 -23.34 -7.06 -3.76
C ILE A 418 -24.61 -6.26 -3.44
N GLU A 419 -25.12 -6.43 -2.22
CA GLU A 419 -26.17 -5.58 -1.69
C GLU A 419 -25.69 -4.12 -1.50
N ILE A 420 -26.63 -3.21 -1.30
CA ILE A 420 -26.31 -1.79 -1.02
C ILE A 420 -25.40 -1.74 0.21
N PRO A 421 -24.16 -1.26 0.08
CA PRO A 421 -23.24 -1.23 1.22
C PRO A 421 -23.61 -0.09 2.17
N ASN A 422 -23.61 -0.35 3.46
CA ASN A 422 -23.80 0.68 4.49
C ASN A 422 -22.58 1.61 4.60
N ALA A 423 -21.43 1.19 4.10
CA ALA A 423 -20.18 1.91 4.29
C ALA A 423 -19.27 1.88 3.07
N ILE A 424 -18.60 2.99 2.84
CA ILE A 424 -17.45 3.09 1.93
C ILE A 424 -16.20 2.67 2.72
N THR A 425 -15.44 1.71 2.16
CA THR A 425 -14.24 1.15 2.79
C THR A 425 -13.07 1.14 1.80
N GLU A 426 -11.94 0.50 2.15
CA GLU A 426 -10.83 0.28 1.20
C GLU A 426 -11.18 -0.66 0.03
N ASN A 427 -12.29 -1.38 0.10
CA ASN A 427 -12.77 -2.19 -1.01
C ASN A 427 -13.36 -1.27 -2.08
N PRO A 428 -12.81 -1.22 -3.30
CA PRO A 428 -13.46 -0.49 -4.37
C PRO A 428 -14.83 -1.07 -4.66
N ILE A 429 -15.82 -0.21 -4.72
CA ILE A 429 -17.20 -0.52 -5.06
C ILE A 429 -17.51 0.17 -6.38
N PHE A 430 -18.18 -0.55 -7.27
CA PHE A 430 -18.71 -0.02 -8.52
C PHE A 430 -20.22 0.13 -8.38
N ILE A 431 -20.74 1.32 -8.62
CA ILE A 431 -22.17 1.60 -8.63
C ILE A 431 -22.55 2.01 -10.04
N TYR A 432 -23.59 1.40 -10.57
CA TYR A 432 -24.10 1.66 -11.91
C TYR A 432 -25.50 2.23 -11.84
N TRP A 433 -25.72 3.29 -12.59
CA TRP A 433 -27.05 3.86 -12.83
C TRP A 433 -27.32 3.91 -14.32
N ASN A 434 -28.60 3.89 -14.72
CA ASN A 434 -28.99 4.25 -16.06
C ASN A 434 -28.70 5.75 -16.27
N LYS A 435 -28.27 6.16 -17.45
CA LYS A 435 -27.97 7.56 -17.76
C LYS A 435 -29.16 8.50 -17.59
N SER A 436 -30.41 7.99 -17.67
CA SER A 436 -31.61 8.76 -17.36
C SER A 436 -31.73 9.14 -15.87
N HIS A 437 -31.02 8.47 -14.98
CA HIS A 437 -30.95 8.73 -13.54
C HIS A 437 -29.58 9.25 -13.16
N GLN A 438 -29.39 10.57 -13.14
CA GLN A 438 -28.16 11.20 -12.69
C GLN A 438 -28.14 11.23 -11.15
N PRO A 439 -27.23 10.48 -10.48
CA PRO A 439 -27.15 10.53 -9.03
C PRO A 439 -26.66 11.89 -8.56
N ASN A 440 -27.33 12.46 -7.56
CA ASN A 440 -26.91 13.70 -6.93
C ASN A 440 -26.03 13.40 -5.72
N LEU A 441 -24.77 13.79 -5.82
CA LEU A 441 -23.83 13.68 -4.70
C LEU A 441 -24.13 14.76 -3.66
N ILE A 442 -24.28 14.34 -2.42
CA ILE A 442 -24.34 15.26 -1.29
C ILE A 442 -22.94 15.87 -1.14
N GLN A 443 -22.88 17.20 -1.09
CA GLN A 443 -21.62 17.86 -0.78
C GLN A 443 -21.24 17.48 0.67
N ALA A 444 -20.31 16.53 0.81
CA ALA A 444 -19.94 16.01 2.11
C ALA A 444 -19.50 17.15 3.03
N PRO A 445 -20.01 17.20 4.26
CA PRO A 445 -19.57 18.20 5.23
C PRO A 445 -18.06 18.05 5.43
N LYS A 446 -17.37 19.18 5.70
CA LYS A 446 -15.97 19.12 6.12
C LYS A 446 -15.85 18.04 7.19
N ILE A 447 -15.06 17.00 6.92
CA ILE A 447 -14.95 15.87 7.84
C ILE A 447 -14.57 16.40 9.20
N SER A 448 -15.36 16.01 10.16
CA SER A 448 -15.01 16.17 11.57
C SER A 448 -13.65 15.51 11.80
N ASN A 449 -12.84 16.03 12.72
CA ASN A 449 -11.58 15.39 13.13
C ASN A 449 -11.80 13.94 13.62
N ASN A 450 -13.06 13.50 13.71
CA ASN A 450 -13.49 12.16 14.10
C ASN A 450 -13.62 11.29 12.84
N TYR A 451 -12.57 10.54 12.53
CA TYR A 451 -12.57 9.52 11.48
C TYR A 451 -12.42 8.14 12.10
N PHE A 452 -13.05 7.14 11.50
CA PHE A 452 -12.99 5.75 11.97
C PHE A 452 -12.12 4.90 11.05
N ILE A 453 -11.30 4.02 11.66
CA ILE A 453 -10.52 2.99 10.97
C ILE A 453 -11.19 1.64 11.22
N ASN A 454 -11.24 0.77 10.20
CA ASN A 454 -11.69 -0.60 10.34
C ASN A 454 -10.61 -1.59 9.87
N HIS A 455 -10.75 -2.86 10.23
CA HIS A 455 -9.92 -3.95 9.71
C HIS A 455 -10.75 -5.00 8.93
N ASP A 456 -12.05 -5.02 9.17
CA ASP A 456 -13.01 -5.94 8.53
C ASP A 456 -14.19 -5.11 8.01
N PRO A 457 -14.42 -5.04 6.69
CA PRO A 457 -15.47 -4.20 6.12
C PRO A 457 -16.88 -4.77 6.30
N GLN A 458 -17.01 -6.01 6.74
CA GLN A 458 -18.30 -6.64 6.97
C GLN A 458 -18.80 -6.34 8.38
N TYR A 459 -20.10 -6.07 8.53
CA TYR A 459 -20.75 -5.97 9.84
C TYR A 459 -20.59 -4.65 10.62
N TYR A 460 -20.42 -3.51 9.95
CA TYR A 460 -20.43 -2.21 10.63
C TYR A 460 -21.75 -1.47 10.42
N PHE A 461 -22.25 -0.86 11.51
CA PHE A 461 -23.43 -0.01 11.50
C PHE A 461 -23.09 1.35 12.10
N PHE A 462 -23.50 2.42 11.42
CA PHE A 462 -23.34 3.77 11.93
C PHE A 462 -24.51 4.12 12.84
N LEU A 463 -24.21 4.81 13.94
CA LEU A 463 -25.19 5.46 14.79
C LEU A 463 -25.15 6.95 14.47
N HIS A 464 -26.27 7.49 14.00
CA HIS A 464 -26.47 8.91 13.77
C HIS A 464 -27.82 9.32 14.34
N ASP A 465 -27.90 9.61 15.65
CA ASP A 465 -29.09 10.18 16.27
C ASP A 465 -28.93 11.69 16.54
N ALA A 466 -29.89 12.30 17.23
CA ALA A 466 -29.88 13.74 17.51
C ALA A 466 -28.65 14.17 18.33
N GLU A 467 -28.18 13.34 19.30
CA GLU A 467 -27.14 13.68 20.24
C GLU A 467 -25.81 12.94 20.00
N TRP A 468 -25.86 11.74 19.42
CA TRP A 468 -24.74 10.82 19.34
C TRP A 468 -24.38 10.45 17.90
N GLU A 469 -23.09 10.25 17.71
CA GLU A 469 -22.52 9.63 16.52
C GLU A 469 -21.63 8.45 16.93
N GLY A 470 -21.56 7.43 16.10
CA GLY A 470 -20.71 6.30 16.43
C GLY A 470 -20.70 5.20 15.39
N LEU A 471 -19.96 4.16 15.72
CA LEU A 471 -19.81 2.97 14.88
C LEU A 471 -19.90 1.73 15.76
N ILE A 472 -20.68 0.74 15.31
CA ILE A 472 -20.94 -0.51 16.01
C ILE A 472 -20.60 -1.67 15.10
N LYS A 473 -19.89 -2.67 15.61
CA LYS A 473 -19.65 -3.94 14.92
C LYS A 473 -20.68 -4.96 15.39
N ALA A 474 -21.58 -5.35 14.49
CA ALA A 474 -22.62 -6.36 14.77
C ALA A 474 -22.78 -7.28 13.57
N LYS A 475 -23.06 -8.57 13.80
CA LYS A 475 -23.19 -9.57 12.72
C LYS A 475 -24.39 -9.34 11.79
N ASN A 476 -25.45 -8.76 12.34
CA ASN A 476 -26.70 -8.44 11.65
C ASN A 476 -27.49 -7.41 12.46
N GLU A 477 -28.62 -6.96 11.93
CA GLU A 477 -29.52 -5.99 12.58
C GLU A 477 -30.07 -6.46 13.93
N ASN A 478 -30.42 -7.73 14.08
CA ASN A 478 -30.87 -8.27 15.34
C ASN A 478 -29.80 -8.16 16.43
N ALA A 479 -28.56 -8.45 16.11
CA ALA A 479 -27.45 -8.25 17.02
C ALA A 479 -27.23 -6.76 17.32
N LEU A 480 -27.38 -5.87 16.33
CA LEU A 480 -27.33 -4.42 16.52
C LEU A 480 -28.41 -3.93 17.49
N HIS A 481 -29.67 -4.35 17.29
CA HIS A 481 -30.75 -3.98 18.17
C HIS A 481 -30.57 -4.49 19.62
N SER A 482 -30.11 -5.73 19.77
CA SER A 482 -29.77 -6.30 21.09
C SER A 482 -28.69 -5.49 21.78
N PHE A 483 -27.65 -5.11 21.03
CA PHE A 483 -26.54 -4.29 21.55
C PHE A 483 -27.02 -2.89 21.96
N LEU A 484 -27.77 -2.19 21.12
CA LEU A 484 -28.26 -0.84 21.41
C LEU A 484 -29.28 -0.82 22.56
N LYS A 485 -30.07 -1.89 22.75
CA LYS A 485 -30.96 -2.02 23.92
C LYS A 485 -30.16 -1.95 25.22
N ALA A 486 -28.97 -2.57 25.28
CA ALA A 486 -28.15 -2.66 26.47
C ALA A 486 -27.10 -1.50 26.56
N CYS A 487 -26.57 -1.05 25.44
CA CYS A 487 -25.40 -0.18 25.39
C CYS A 487 -25.58 1.09 24.54
N HIS A 488 -26.83 1.56 24.34
CA HIS A 488 -27.02 2.88 23.74
C HIS A 488 -26.31 3.95 24.60
N PRO A 489 -25.53 4.89 24.03
CA PRO A 489 -24.70 5.80 24.80
C PRO A 489 -25.47 6.70 25.75
N SER A 490 -26.75 7.00 25.46
CA SER A 490 -27.63 7.75 26.40
C SER A 490 -27.98 6.98 27.67
N LYS A 491 -27.85 5.66 27.66
CA LYS A 491 -28.14 4.79 28.81
C LYS A 491 -26.91 4.45 29.64
N LEU A 492 -25.71 4.74 29.10
CA LEU A 492 -24.46 4.41 29.77
C LEU A 492 -24.11 5.47 30.83
N SER A 493 -24.11 5.04 32.09
CA SER A 493 -23.59 5.84 33.21
C SER A 493 -22.31 5.20 33.75
N SER A 494 -21.38 6.02 34.22
CA SER A 494 -20.20 5.50 34.91
C SER A 494 -20.60 4.90 36.25
N PRO A 495 -20.22 3.64 36.54
CA PRO A 495 -20.54 3.03 37.83
C PRO A 495 -19.72 3.63 38.95
N ASP A 496 -20.12 3.35 40.18
CA ASP A 496 -19.37 3.69 41.37
C ASP A 496 -18.00 2.97 41.43
N LYS A 497 -17.14 3.42 42.34
CA LYS A 497 -15.80 2.87 42.48
C LYS A 497 -15.78 1.37 42.78
N LYS A 498 -16.78 0.86 43.47
CA LYS A 498 -16.92 -0.57 43.85
C LYS A 498 -17.20 -1.47 42.65
N ASP A 499 -17.97 -0.96 41.66
CA ASP A 499 -18.41 -1.72 40.50
C ASP A 499 -17.55 -1.47 39.24
N SER A 500 -16.50 -0.65 39.39
CA SER A 500 -15.57 -0.33 38.32
C SER A 500 -14.33 -1.19 38.38
N LEU A 501 -13.89 -1.70 37.22
CA LEU A 501 -12.58 -2.33 37.08
C LEU A 501 -11.45 -1.32 37.33
N ARG A 502 -11.71 -0.06 37.04
CA ARG A 502 -10.78 1.03 37.26
C ARG A 502 -11.49 2.38 37.22
N LEU A 503 -11.31 3.19 38.27
CA LEU A 503 -11.73 4.58 38.26
C LEU A 503 -10.53 5.50 38.54
N SER A 504 -10.10 6.23 37.52
CA SER A 504 -8.99 7.18 37.57
C SER A 504 -9.17 8.27 36.52
N ARG A 505 -8.21 8.44 35.60
CA ARG A 505 -8.38 9.29 34.38
C ARG A 505 -9.40 8.74 33.40
N ASN A 506 -9.75 7.47 33.52
CA ASN A 506 -10.85 6.79 32.81
C ASN A 506 -11.69 6.05 33.84
N ALA A 507 -12.98 6.02 33.62
CA ALA A 507 -13.87 5.01 34.18
C ALA A 507 -13.85 3.79 33.23
N VAL A 508 -13.61 2.61 33.79
CA VAL A 508 -13.57 1.34 33.06
C VAL A 508 -14.39 0.33 33.85
N TRP A 509 -15.38 -0.26 33.20
CA TRP A 509 -16.24 -1.30 33.80
C TRP A 509 -16.58 -2.38 32.79
N SER A 510 -17.14 -3.48 33.23
CA SER A 510 -17.62 -4.56 32.38
C SER A 510 -19.13 -4.69 32.44
N LEU A 511 -19.70 -5.18 31.34
CA LEU A 511 -21.12 -5.47 31.21
C LEU A 511 -21.28 -6.76 30.38
N ASP A 512 -22.24 -7.60 30.75
CA ASP A 512 -22.61 -8.77 29.96
C ASP A 512 -23.74 -8.40 29.00
N ILE A 513 -23.51 -8.64 27.71
CA ILE A 513 -24.45 -8.28 26.64
C ILE A 513 -24.85 -9.57 25.90
N PRO A 514 -26.14 -9.84 25.73
CA PRO A 514 -26.61 -10.97 24.91
C PRO A 514 -25.97 -10.92 23.50
N ASN A 515 -25.52 -12.04 22.99
CA ASN A 515 -24.84 -12.21 21.69
C ASN A 515 -23.43 -11.60 21.58
N PHE A 516 -22.96 -10.81 22.55
CA PHE A 516 -21.62 -10.21 22.58
C PHE A 516 -20.76 -10.76 23.73
N GLY A 517 -21.37 -11.41 24.73
CA GLY A 517 -20.69 -11.85 25.94
C GLY A 517 -20.27 -10.66 26.83
N LYS A 518 -19.26 -10.89 27.65
CA LYS A 518 -18.72 -9.87 28.55
C LYS A 518 -17.90 -8.85 27.76
N VAL A 519 -18.25 -7.57 27.90
CA VAL A 519 -17.58 -6.44 27.25
C VAL A 519 -16.96 -5.50 28.27
N VAL A 520 -15.99 -4.71 27.84
CA VAL A 520 -15.36 -3.64 28.62
C VAL A 520 -15.74 -2.30 28.03
N ILE A 521 -16.27 -1.42 28.86
CA ILE A 521 -16.63 -0.05 28.48
C ILE A 521 -15.61 0.91 29.10
N LYS A 522 -15.12 1.85 28.31
CA LYS A 522 -14.18 2.88 28.72
C LYS A 522 -14.74 4.27 28.41
N LYS A 523 -14.81 5.14 29.43
CA LYS A 523 -15.20 6.55 29.32
C LYS A 523 -14.10 7.43 29.92
N PRO A 524 -13.76 8.59 29.34
CA PRO A 524 -12.92 9.58 30.04
C PRO A 524 -13.62 10.07 31.31
N ALA A 525 -12.94 10.06 32.43
CA ALA A 525 -13.45 10.61 33.69
C ALA A 525 -12.86 12.00 34.00
N HIS A 526 -11.67 12.26 33.45
CA HIS A 526 -11.01 13.56 33.61
C HIS A 526 -10.13 13.88 32.43
N ILE A 527 -10.21 15.14 31.93
CA ILE A 527 -9.37 15.64 30.84
C ILE A 527 -8.74 16.96 31.28
N TYR A 528 -7.41 17.08 31.17
CA TYR A 528 -6.70 18.32 31.42
C TYR A 528 -6.96 19.37 30.33
N PRO A 529 -7.06 20.68 30.65
CA PRO A 529 -7.38 21.73 29.67
C PRO A 529 -6.49 21.75 28.44
N HIS A 530 -5.15 21.57 28.61
CA HIS A 530 -4.22 21.51 27.47
C HIS A 530 -4.49 20.32 26.53
N LYS A 531 -5.05 19.21 27.03
CA LYS A 531 -5.42 18.06 26.20
C LYS A 531 -6.73 18.29 25.47
N LEU A 532 -7.67 18.97 26.11
CA LEU A 532 -8.91 19.38 25.49
C LEU A 532 -8.65 20.28 24.27
N TYR A 533 -7.71 21.24 24.42
CA TYR A 533 -7.27 22.07 23.29
C TYR A 533 -6.68 21.24 22.14
N LEU A 534 -5.79 20.30 22.44
CA LEU A 534 -5.20 19.41 21.42
C LEU A 534 -6.22 18.47 20.78
N ASP A 535 -7.25 18.05 21.50
CA ASP A 535 -8.28 17.14 21.00
C ASP A 535 -9.25 17.84 19.99
N ARG A 536 -9.23 19.19 19.90
CA ARG A 536 -9.92 19.94 18.82
C ARG A 536 -9.34 19.67 17.43
N HIS A 537 -8.07 19.25 17.35
CA HIS A 537 -7.36 19.02 16.08
C HIS A 537 -7.06 17.54 15.80
N ARG A 538 -7.70 16.62 16.54
CA ARG A 538 -7.50 15.18 16.40
C ARG A 538 -8.73 14.42 16.91
N PRO A 539 -8.94 13.16 16.52
CA PRO A 539 -10.02 12.34 17.06
C PRO A 539 -10.03 12.30 18.57
N ASN A 540 -11.20 12.25 19.18
CA ASN A 540 -11.35 12.13 20.62
C ASN A 540 -10.70 10.83 21.16
N LYS A 541 -10.68 10.66 22.47
CA LYS A 541 -9.92 9.59 23.12
C LYS A 541 -10.48 8.20 22.79
N SER A 542 -11.79 8.04 22.73
CA SER A 542 -12.45 6.78 22.40
C SER A 542 -12.27 6.39 20.95
N ILE A 543 -12.39 7.34 20.03
CA ILE A 543 -12.13 7.12 18.60
C ILE A 543 -10.65 6.76 18.38
N ARG A 544 -9.71 7.39 19.09
CA ARG A 544 -8.30 6.99 19.01
C ARG A 544 -8.07 5.55 19.49
N ALA A 545 -8.79 5.11 20.54
CA ALA A 545 -8.69 3.72 21.01
C ALA A 545 -9.25 2.73 19.99
N TRP A 546 -10.40 3.04 19.38
CA TRP A 546 -10.99 2.31 18.27
C TRP A 546 -10.04 2.20 17.08
N ASN A 547 -9.52 3.33 16.61
CA ASN A 547 -8.61 3.38 15.47
C ASN A 547 -7.31 2.61 15.74
N GLY A 548 -6.78 2.70 16.95
CA GLY A 548 -5.57 1.97 17.36
C GLY A 548 -5.79 0.47 17.38
N ALA A 549 -6.93 0.00 17.91
CA ALA A 549 -7.28 -1.43 17.94
C ALA A 549 -7.45 -1.98 16.51
N ASN A 550 -8.21 -1.29 15.66
CA ASN A 550 -8.42 -1.72 14.29
C ASN A 550 -7.12 -1.69 13.47
N ALA A 551 -6.22 -0.72 13.71
CA ALA A 551 -4.92 -0.68 13.05
C ALA A 551 -4.00 -1.86 13.45
N LEU A 552 -4.09 -2.34 14.69
CA LEU A 552 -3.40 -3.55 15.15
C LEU A 552 -3.96 -4.79 14.44
N LEU A 553 -5.28 -4.98 14.49
CA LEU A 553 -5.97 -6.13 13.89
C LEU A 553 -5.77 -6.18 12.37
N ALA A 554 -5.85 -5.06 11.67
CA ALA A 554 -5.59 -4.98 10.22
C ALA A 554 -4.21 -5.49 9.82
N LYS A 555 -3.29 -5.55 10.75
CA LYS A 555 -1.92 -6.04 10.56
C LYS A 555 -1.64 -7.35 11.31
N GLY A 556 -2.68 -8.04 11.77
CA GLY A 556 -2.56 -9.33 12.45
C GLY A 556 -1.83 -9.23 13.80
N ILE A 557 -2.00 -8.14 14.54
CA ILE A 557 -1.51 -7.98 15.91
C ILE A 557 -2.70 -8.04 16.85
N ASN A 558 -2.71 -8.99 17.77
CA ASN A 558 -3.82 -9.25 18.66
C ASN A 558 -4.07 -8.10 19.64
N THR A 559 -5.33 -7.74 19.79
CA THR A 559 -5.84 -6.77 20.78
C THR A 559 -7.28 -7.11 21.13
N ALA A 560 -7.78 -6.63 22.26
CA ALA A 560 -9.18 -6.76 22.62
C ALA A 560 -10.06 -6.25 21.47
N SER A 561 -10.97 -7.11 20.97
CA SER A 561 -11.75 -6.82 19.77
C SER A 561 -12.63 -5.58 19.96
N PRO A 562 -12.51 -4.53 19.16
CA PRO A 562 -13.36 -3.36 19.23
C PRO A 562 -14.80 -3.76 18.82
N ILE A 563 -15.79 -3.34 19.61
CA ILE A 563 -17.22 -3.64 19.39
C ILE A 563 -17.97 -2.37 19.03
N ALA A 564 -17.79 -1.28 19.80
CA ALA A 564 -18.43 -0.01 19.50
C ALA A 564 -17.60 1.19 19.94
N VAL A 565 -17.86 2.32 19.31
CA VAL A 565 -17.35 3.62 19.69
C VAL A 565 -18.43 4.66 19.52
N PHE A 566 -18.62 5.52 20.53
CA PHE A 566 -19.61 6.59 20.53
C PHE A 566 -18.98 7.94 20.90
N SER A 567 -19.51 8.99 20.33
CA SER A 567 -19.12 10.37 20.62
C SER A 567 -20.37 11.25 20.66
N LYS A 568 -20.53 12.04 21.70
CA LYS A 568 -21.63 13.01 21.76
C LYS A 568 -21.34 14.17 20.82
N LYS A 569 -22.30 14.54 20.00
CA LYS A 569 -22.21 15.68 19.09
C LYS A 569 -22.04 16.97 19.91
N ASN A 570 -21.18 17.87 19.45
CA ASN A 570 -20.93 19.16 20.10
C ASN A 570 -20.45 19.09 21.57
N ASP A 571 -19.89 17.96 22.03
CA ASP A 571 -19.31 17.85 23.38
C ASP A 571 -18.10 18.76 23.55
N LYS A 572 -18.25 19.85 24.31
CA LYS A 572 -17.19 20.79 24.67
C LYS A 572 -16.27 20.28 25.80
N THR A 573 -16.72 19.28 26.56
CA THR A 573 -15.99 18.74 27.72
C THR A 573 -14.97 17.68 27.32
N GLY A 574 -15.19 17.00 26.19
CA GLY A 574 -14.41 15.84 25.74
C GLY A 574 -14.62 14.59 26.59
N LEU A 575 -15.60 14.61 27.51
CA LEU A 575 -15.88 13.51 28.43
C LEU A 575 -16.96 12.56 27.91
N GLU A 576 -17.85 13.03 27.05
CA GLU A 576 -18.98 12.28 26.53
C GLU A 576 -18.61 11.46 25.28
N ASN A 577 -17.75 10.48 25.52
CA ASN A 577 -17.37 9.51 24.50
C ASN A 577 -17.05 8.14 25.12
N TYR A 578 -17.41 7.07 24.42
CA TYR A 578 -17.30 5.70 24.90
C TYR A 578 -16.52 4.85 23.91
N TYR A 579 -15.67 3.96 24.41
CA TYR A 579 -15.05 2.88 23.65
C TYR A 579 -15.42 1.56 24.29
N ILE A 580 -15.97 0.63 23.49
CA ILE A 580 -16.41 -0.68 23.93
C ILE A 580 -15.66 -1.76 23.20
N CYS A 581 -15.08 -2.71 23.94
CA CYS A 581 -14.35 -3.85 23.38
C CYS A 581 -14.66 -5.14 24.15
N SER A 582 -14.27 -6.29 23.59
CA SER A 582 -14.39 -7.58 24.25
C SER A 582 -13.60 -7.59 25.58
N TYR A 583 -14.15 -8.31 26.56
CA TYR A 583 -13.43 -8.61 27.79
C TYR A 583 -12.35 -9.66 27.50
N SER A 584 -11.12 -9.45 27.96
CA SER A 584 -10.05 -10.41 27.84
C SER A 584 -9.89 -11.18 29.15
N ASN A 585 -10.04 -12.51 29.08
CA ASN A 585 -9.83 -13.41 30.21
C ASN A 585 -8.36 -13.91 30.21
N ALA A 586 -7.41 -13.00 30.17
CA ALA A 586 -5.98 -13.28 30.05
C ALA A 586 -5.22 -12.70 31.23
N TYR A 587 -4.00 -13.20 31.49
CA TYR A 587 -3.15 -12.74 32.59
C TYR A 587 -2.46 -11.43 32.24
N ASN A 588 -2.44 -10.47 33.15
CA ASN A 588 -1.73 -9.22 32.95
C ASN A 588 -0.21 -9.46 33.02
N PHE A 589 0.51 -8.99 32.02
CA PHE A 589 1.96 -9.20 31.95
C PHE A 589 2.73 -8.51 33.08
N ASN A 590 2.14 -7.47 33.68
CA ASN A 590 2.71 -6.83 34.87
C ASN A 590 2.66 -7.77 36.10
N ASP A 591 1.63 -8.57 36.23
CA ASP A 591 1.50 -9.52 37.37
C ASP A 591 2.45 -10.69 37.17
N LEU A 592 2.65 -11.15 35.93
CA LEU A 592 3.72 -12.10 35.61
C LEU A 592 5.12 -11.53 35.93
N ALA A 593 5.34 -10.24 35.67
CA ALA A 593 6.60 -9.59 36.00
C ALA A 593 6.90 -9.60 37.52
N LEU A 594 5.87 -9.52 38.33
CA LEU A 594 6.00 -9.67 39.80
C LEU A 594 6.26 -11.12 40.20
N HIS A 595 5.53 -12.06 39.59
CA HIS A 595 5.71 -13.50 39.79
C HIS A 595 7.16 -13.94 39.48
N PHE A 596 7.71 -13.51 38.37
CA PHE A 596 9.08 -13.86 37.94
C PHE A 596 10.22 -13.20 38.76
N ARG A 597 9.92 -12.49 39.84
CA ARG A 597 10.92 -12.05 40.82
C ARG A 597 11.33 -13.18 41.79
N SER A 598 10.40 -14.11 42.03
CA SER A 598 10.61 -15.26 42.94
C SER A 598 10.65 -16.60 42.18
N GLU A 599 9.96 -16.71 41.06
CA GLU A 599 9.78 -17.95 40.31
C GLU A 599 10.36 -17.86 38.90
N ASN A 600 10.83 -18.99 38.35
CA ASN A 600 11.36 -19.04 36.98
C ASN A 600 10.38 -19.67 35.97
N THR A 601 9.24 -20.15 36.44
CA THR A 601 8.20 -20.79 35.62
C THR A 601 6.82 -20.21 35.96
N PHE A 602 5.92 -20.23 35.01
CA PHE A 602 4.52 -19.88 35.17
C PHE A 602 3.67 -20.82 34.30
N LYS A 603 2.83 -21.63 34.92
CA LYS A 603 2.05 -22.68 34.23
C LYS A 603 2.90 -23.47 33.24
N ASP A 604 3.96 -24.07 33.75
CA ASP A 604 4.94 -24.93 33.04
C ASP A 604 5.75 -24.20 31.94
N LEU A 605 5.50 -22.90 31.73
CA LEU A 605 6.26 -22.08 30.78
C LEU A 605 7.43 -21.39 31.49
N SER A 606 8.64 -21.55 30.95
CA SER A 606 9.80 -20.87 31.49
C SER A 606 9.78 -19.36 31.25
N LYS A 607 10.29 -18.59 32.22
CA LYS A 607 10.53 -17.15 32.11
C LYS A 607 11.18 -16.77 30.76
N ARG A 608 12.23 -17.52 30.39
CA ARG A 608 12.94 -17.29 29.14
C ARG A 608 12.04 -17.45 27.93
N HIS A 609 11.27 -18.53 27.86
CA HIS A 609 10.37 -18.82 26.74
C HIS A 609 9.32 -17.71 26.56
N ILE A 610 8.69 -17.26 27.64
CA ILE A 610 7.70 -16.18 27.62
C ILE A 610 8.32 -14.87 27.11
N PHE A 611 9.51 -14.48 27.58
CA PHE A 611 10.13 -13.21 27.18
C PHE A 611 10.72 -13.23 25.77
N GLU A 612 11.21 -14.37 25.26
CA GLU A 612 11.62 -14.52 23.87
C GLU A 612 10.42 -14.37 22.92
N HIS A 613 9.27 -14.99 23.24
CA HIS A 613 8.04 -14.84 22.46
C HIS A 613 7.45 -13.44 22.56
N CYS A 614 7.52 -12.79 23.73
CA CYS A 614 7.15 -11.37 23.85
C CYS A 614 8.03 -10.48 22.96
N ALA A 615 9.33 -10.75 22.91
CA ALA A 615 10.25 -10.03 22.03
C ALA A 615 9.91 -10.24 20.54
N GLN A 616 9.54 -11.47 20.16
CA GLN A 616 9.05 -11.78 18.81
C GLN A 616 7.78 -11.00 18.48
N PHE A 617 6.77 -11.05 19.34
CA PHE A 617 5.50 -10.35 19.17
C PHE A 617 5.68 -8.83 18.99
N ILE A 618 6.51 -8.21 19.83
CA ILE A 618 6.81 -6.78 19.73
C ILE A 618 7.66 -6.47 18.47
N ASN A 619 8.56 -7.37 18.10
CA ASN A 619 9.33 -7.20 16.86
C ASN A 619 8.43 -7.28 15.62
N ASP A 620 7.45 -8.17 15.61
CA ASP A 620 6.48 -8.30 14.53
C ASP A 620 5.60 -7.06 14.41
N MET A 621 5.10 -6.53 15.54
CA MET A 621 4.38 -5.27 15.58
C MET A 621 5.21 -4.12 14.96
N HIS A 622 6.47 -3.96 15.41
CA HIS A 622 7.37 -2.95 14.88
C HIS A 622 7.74 -3.18 13.40
N GLY A 623 7.92 -4.44 13.02
CA GLY A 623 8.21 -4.85 11.63
C GLY A 623 7.08 -4.50 10.67
N ARG A 624 5.84 -4.52 11.15
CA ARG A 624 4.61 -4.15 10.42
C ARG A 624 4.33 -2.64 10.45
N GLY A 625 5.24 -1.83 11.01
CA GLY A 625 5.13 -0.37 11.04
C GLY A 625 4.18 0.19 12.10
N LEU A 626 3.88 -0.61 13.12
CA LEU A 626 3.06 -0.19 14.26
C LEU A 626 3.95 0.15 15.46
N PHE A 627 3.63 1.24 16.13
CA PHE A 627 4.30 1.67 17.35
C PHE A 627 3.25 2.02 18.41
N PHE A 628 3.36 1.39 19.55
CA PHE A 628 2.33 1.50 20.59
C PHE A 628 2.36 2.84 21.32
N ASN A 629 3.56 3.41 21.51
CA ASN A 629 3.85 4.68 22.18
C ASN A 629 3.46 4.76 23.67
N ASP A 630 2.86 3.72 24.22
CA ASP A 630 2.54 3.56 25.65
C ASP A 630 2.69 2.09 26.07
N LEU A 631 3.66 1.39 25.48
CA LEU A 631 3.88 -0.02 25.71
C LEU A 631 4.44 -0.24 27.11
N SER A 632 3.58 -0.50 28.08
CA SER A 632 3.95 -0.90 29.44
C SER A 632 3.52 -2.34 29.67
N ALA A 633 4.15 -3.04 30.59
CA ALA A 633 3.77 -4.41 30.96
C ALA A 633 2.28 -4.53 31.33
N GLY A 634 1.69 -3.49 31.94
CA GLY A 634 0.27 -3.45 32.26
C GLY A 634 -0.67 -3.33 31.05
N ASN A 635 -0.15 -3.06 29.85
CA ASN A 635 -0.93 -2.97 28.62
C ASN A 635 -0.74 -4.22 27.71
N ILE A 636 -0.05 -5.24 28.21
CA ILE A 636 0.12 -6.53 27.55
C ILE A 636 -0.58 -7.59 28.38
N PHE A 637 -1.38 -8.40 27.74
CA PHE A 637 -1.98 -9.59 28.32
C PHE A 637 -1.42 -10.83 27.66
N ILE A 638 -1.29 -11.90 28.41
CA ILE A 638 -0.90 -13.22 27.93
C ILE A 638 -2.07 -14.20 28.15
N LYS A 639 -2.53 -14.78 27.06
CA LYS A 639 -3.54 -15.82 27.06
C LYS A 639 -2.85 -17.17 26.91
N ILE A 640 -3.02 -18.03 27.89
CA ILE A 640 -2.39 -19.35 27.93
C ILE A 640 -3.51 -20.40 27.75
N ASN A 641 -3.37 -21.26 26.74
CA ASN A 641 -4.24 -22.37 26.44
C ASN A 641 -3.37 -23.62 26.32
N ASP A 642 -3.46 -24.55 27.25
CA ASP A 642 -2.68 -25.80 27.31
C ASP A 642 -1.18 -25.56 27.00
N ASN A 643 -0.69 -25.97 25.82
CA ASN A 643 0.70 -25.81 25.41
C ASN A 643 0.98 -24.59 24.52
N HIS A 644 0.00 -23.72 24.31
CA HIS A 644 0.13 -22.54 23.45
C HIS A 644 -0.25 -21.27 24.20
N PHE A 645 0.45 -20.19 23.91
CA PHE A 645 0.11 -18.87 24.46
C PHE A 645 0.29 -17.76 23.42
N ASP A 646 -0.56 -16.74 23.54
CA ASP A 646 -0.59 -15.57 22.69
C ASP A 646 -0.53 -14.29 23.52
N PHE A 647 -0.02 -13.22 22.91
CA PHE A 647 -0.04 -11.89 23.50
C PHE A 647 -1.17 -11.05 22.91
N GLU A 648 -1.78 -10.25 23.75
CA GLU A 648 -2.85 -9.32 23.43
C GLU A 648 -2.53 -7.94 23.99
N LEU A 649 -2.73 -6.88 23.19
CA LEU A 649 -2.51 -5.51 23.60
C LEU A 649 -3.84 -4.85 24.03
N ILE A 650 -3.79 -4.02 25.07
CA ILE A 650 -4.94 -3.20 25.52
C ILE A 650 -4.53 -1.74 25.64
N ASP A 651 -5.51 -0.84 25.74
CA ASP A 651 -5.31 0.62 25.82
C ASP A 651 -4.63 1.25 24.60
N THR A 652 -5.20 0.97 23.45
CA THR A 652 -4.68 1.21 22.09
C THR A 652 -4.70 2.67 21.63
N GLY A 653 -5.20 3.60 22.46
CA GLY A 653 -5.43 5.02 22.08
C GLY A 653 -4.18 5.85 21.71
N ARG A 654 -2.97 5.28 21.81
CA ARG A 654 -1.71 5.91 21.41
C ARG A 654 -0.98 5.19 20.29
N VAL A 655 -1.55 4.13 19.76
CA VAL A 655 -0.99 3.39 18.63
C VAL A 655 -0.82 4.33 17.43
N LYS A 656 0.35 4.28 16.82
CA LYS A 656 0.64 4.95 15.56
C LYS A 656 0.89 3.92 14.48
N ASN A 657 0.16 4.06 13.40
CA ASN A 657 0.30 3.25 12.21
C ASN A 657 1.02 4.07 11.13
N TYR A 658 2.18 3.59 10.71
CA TYR A 658 2.95 4.21 9.65
C TYR A 658 2.86 3.34 8.39
N PHE A 659 2.05 3.76 7.44
CA PHE A 659 1.89 3.08 6.15
C PHE A 659 3.10 3.23 5.24
N SER A 660 3.88 4.31 5.39
CA SER A 660 5.07 4.58 4.58
C SER A 660 6.24 5.12 5.41
N ASN A 661 7.41 4.83 4.97
CA ASN A 661 8.73 5.46 5.14
C ASN A 661 9.00 6.40 6.33
N LEU A 662 8.95 5.90 7.54
CA LEU A 662 9.83 6.46 8.55
C LEU A 662 11.29 6.24 8.15
N SER A 663 12.13 7.27 8.25
CA SER A 663 13.57 7.11 8.11
C SER A 663 14.07 6.02 9.06
N PHE A 664 15.17 5.35 8.71
CA PHE A 664 15.75 4.31 9.56
C PHE A 664 16.00 4.79 11.00
N GLN A 665 16.46 6.03 11.17
CA GLN A 665 16.71 6.63 12.48
C GLN A 665 15.44 6.90 13.29
N SER A 666 14.38 7.41 12.65
CA SER A 666 13.10 7.63 13.35
C SER A 666 12.43 6.31 13.74
N ARG A 667 12.57 5.25 12.94
CA ARG A 667 12.10 3.90 13.33
C ARG A 667 12.87 3.35 14.53
N LYS A 668 14.18 3.51 14.57
CA LYS A 668 15.00 3.07 15.71
C LYS A 668 14.54 3.78 16.99
N ARG A 669 14.37 5.10 16.95
CA ARG A 669 13.89 5.91 18.09
C ARG A 669 12.49 5.47 18.57
N GLN A 670 11.57 5.22 17.64
CA GLN A 670 10.21 4.78 18.00
C GLN A 670 10.21 3.38 18.63
N ARG A 671 10.99 2.44 18.09
CA ARG A 671 11.15 1.10 18.66
C ARG A 671 11.70 1.17 20.08
N MET A 672 12.77 1.94 20.30
CA MET A 672 13.38 2.08 21.63
C MET A 672 12.42 2.73 22.61
N LYS A 673 11.58 3.68 22.19
CA LYS A 673 10.57 4.30 23.06
C LYS A 673 9.55 3.28 23.61
N ASP A 674 9.15 2.29 22.83
CA ASP A 674 8.27 1.22 23.29
C ASP A 674 9.03 0.22 24.18
N ILE A 675 10.23 -0.18 23.80
CA ILE A 675 11.07 -1.15 24.53
C ILE A 675 11.43 -0.63 25.94
N VAL A 676 11.90 0.62 26.06
CA VAL A 676 12.28 1.16 27.36
C VAL A 676 11.11 1.25 28.33
N ARG A 677 9.90 1.51 27.82
CA ARG A 677 8.67 1.55 28.64
C ARG A 677 8.23 0.16 29.10
N LEU A 678 8.33 -0.82 28.20
CA LEU A 678 8.02 -2.20 28.53
C LEU A 678 8.96 -2.72 29.61
N LEU A 679 10.26 -2.55 29.40
CA LEU A 679 11.29 -3.17 30.21
C LEU A 679 11.58 -2.48 31.55
N ASN A 680 11.13 -1.26 31.76
CA ASN A 680 11.41 -0.48 32.99
C ASN A 680 11.03 -1.18 34.31
N LYS A 681 10.05 -2.09 34.28
CA LYS A 681 9.58 -2.80 35.49
C LYS A 681 10.29 -4.13 35.77
N PHE A 682 11.14 -4.59 34.84
CA PHE A 682 11.85 -5.85 34.93
C PHE A 682 13.28 -5.65 35.43
N ASP A 683 13.82 -6.70 36.07
CA ASP A 683 15.22 -6.77 36.43
C ASP A 683 16.12 -6.89 35.19
N TRP A 684 17.42 -6.66 35.35
CA TRP A 684 18.38 -6.65 34.26
C TRP A 684 18.57 -8.02 33.59
N GLU A 685 18.40 -9.12 34.31
CA GLU A 685 18.45 -10.46 33.74
C GLU A 685 17.33 -10.65 32.72
N THR A 686 16.11 -10.37 33.12
CA THR A 686 14.92 -10.45 32.27
C THR A 686 15.00 -9.49 31.07
N ARG A 687 15.49 -8.25 31.31
CA ARG A 687 15.73 -7.30 30.19
C ARG A 687 16.73 -7.86 29.19
N ASN A 688 17.80 -8.49 29.64
CA ASN A 688 18.81 -9.06 28.77
C ASN A 688 18.26 -10.23 27.92
N ILE A 689 17.40 -11.10 28.46
CA ILE A 689 16.73 -12.16 27.71
C ILE A 689 15.94 -11.54 26.56
N PHE A 690 15.06 -10.58 26.86
CA PHE A 690 14.23 -9.90 25.85
C PHE A 690 15.10 -9.17 24.80
N LEU A 691 16.05 -8.34 25.24
CA LEU A 691 16.87 -7.51 24.36
C LEU A 691 17.75 -8.32 23.44
N LYS A 692 18.43 -9.36 23.98
CA LYS A 692 19.27 -10.26 23.18
C LYS A 692 18.47 -10.85 22.05
N TYR A 693 17.30 -11.42 22.33
CA TYR A 693 16.45 -12.05 21.33
C TYR A 693 15.86 -11.01 20.34
N TYR A 694 15.33 -9.89 20.83
CA TYR A 694 14.78 -8.83 19.98
C TYR A 694 15.80 -8.26 18.97
N PHE A 695 17.04 -8.01 19.40
CA PHE A 695 18.08 -7.49 18.50
C PHE A 695 18.60 -8.57 17.55
N GLN A 696 18.69 -9.83 17.99
CA GLN A 696 19.05 -10.96 17.13
C GLN A 696 18.06 -11.15 15.98
N LEU A 697 16.76 -11.05 16.23
CA LEU A 697 15.72 -11.09 15.20
C LEU A 697 15.89 -10.02 14.11
N ASN A 698 16.55 -8.92 14.43
CA ASN A 698 16.83 -7.82 13.51
C ASN A 698 18.24 -7.88 12.89
N ASN A 699 19.00 -8.95 13.10
CA ASN A 699 20.42 -9.07 12.73
C ASN A 699 21.26 -7.90 13.26
N LYS A 700 21.06 -7.53 14.52
CA LYS A 700 21.73 -6.42 15.19
C LYS A 700 22.19 -6.83 16.58
N SER A 701 23.16 -6.08 17.12
CA SER A 701 23.55 -6.12 18.52
C SER A 701 23.03 -4.89 19.27
N LEU A 702 22.89 -5.03 20.58
CA LEU A 702 22.53 -3.93 21.49
C LEU A 702 23.69 -2.93 21.53
N SER A 703 23.47 -1.71 21.05
CA SER A 703 24.48 -0.65 21.06
C SER A 703 24.57 0.04 22.44
N LEU A 704 25.70 0.71 22.71
CA LEU A 704 25.88 1.53 23.92
C LEU A 704 24.77 2.58 24.06
N LEU A 705 24.36 3.22 22.96
CA LEU A 705 23.28 4.22 22.95
C LEU A 705 21.92 3.61 23.31
N ASP A 706 21.68 2.34 22.98
CA ASP A 706 20.45 1.64 23.34
C ASP A 706 20.44 1.34 24.85
N LYS A 707 21.58 0.94 25.43
CA LYS A 707 21.75 0.75 26.89
C LYS A 707 21.56 2.07 27.65
N LEU A 708 22.17 3.15 27.17
CA LEU A 708 21.99 4.49 27.76
C LEU A 708 20.53 4.94 27.70
N SER A 709 19.79 4.62 26.66
CA SER A 709 18.36 4.93 26.53
C SER A 709 17.51 4.23 27.60
N LEU A 710 17.87 3.00 27.98
CA LEU A 710 17.20 2.26 29.07
C LEU A 710 17.49 2.92 30.43
N ILE A 711 18.77 3.19 30.74
CA ILE A 711 19.18 3.82 31.99
C ILE A 711 18.54 5.22 32.13
N ASN A 712 18.59 6.03 31.08
CA ASN A 712 17.98 7.37 31.10
C ASN A 712 16.47 7.32 31.35
N TYR A 713 15.80 6.31 30.83
CA TYR A 713 14.37 6.14 31.06
C TYR A 713 14.08 5.72 32.51
N ASP A 714 14.90 4.83 33.08
CA ASP A 714 14.79 4.43 34.50
C ASP A 714 14.95 5.64 35.41
N VAL A 715 15.99 6.46 35.21
CA VAL A 715 16.22 7.71 35.96
C VAL A 715 15.03 8.67 35.82
N PHE A 716 14.52 8.85 34.61
CA PHE A 716 13.33 9.68 34.37
C PHE A 716 12.11 9.20 35.17
N VAL A 717 11.88 7.89 35.24
CA VAL A 717 10.76 7.30 35.98
C VAL A 717 10.94 7.51 37.48
N GLU A 718 12.16 7.36 38.03
CA GLU A 718 12.46 7.61 39.46
C GLU A 718 12.25 9.07 39.82
N ILE A 719 12.74 10.01 39.02
CA ILE A 719 12.51 11.46 39.24
C ILE A 719 11.00 11.76 39.25
N LYS A 720 10.24 11.15 38.36
CA LYS A 720 8.79 11.32 38.27
C LYS A 720 8.07 10.76 39.51
N ARG A 721 8.52 9.62 40.02
CA ARG A 721 8.00 9.03 41.28
C ARG A 721 8.30 9.93 42.48
N PHE A 722 9.52 10.45 42.56
CA PHE A 722 9.96 11.37 43.62
C PHE A 722 9.12 12.66 43.62
N ARG A 723 8.94 13.30 42.45
CA ARG A 723 8.08 14.50 42.33
C ARG A 723 6.64 14.23 42.78
N LYS A 724 6.05 13.08 42.46
CA LYS A 724 4.71 12.72 42.91
C LYS A 724 4.64 12.50 44.44
N LYS A 725 5.68 11.92 45.04
CA LYS A 725 5.75 11.77 46.52
C LYS A 725 5.79 13.14 47.20
N ILE A 726 6.56 14.09 46.68
CA ILE A 726 6.62 15.48 47.20
C ILE A 726 5.25 16.15 47.03
N GLN A 727 4.64 16.12 45.87
CA GLN A 727 3.31 16.70 45.63
C GLN A 727 2.24 16.14 46.58
N LYS A 728 2.30 14.81 46.88
CA LYS A 728 1.36 14.16 47.80
C LYS A 728 1.64 14.48 49.29
N LYS A 729 2.84 14.96 49.62
CA LYS A 729 3.18 15.46 50.97
C LYS A 729 2.82 16.94 51.17
N LEU A 730 2.66 17.68 50.04
CA LEU A 730 2.34 19.12 50.04
C LEU A 730 0.86 19.39 49.80
N SER A 731 0.08 18.38 49.40
CA SER A 731 -1.40 18.37 49.31
C SER A 731 -2.00 17.64 50.51
#